data_9e461edc9770b0cda86e3f62b01b8c9c
#
_entry.id   9e461edc9770b0cda86e3f62b01b8c9c
#
_cell.length_a   1.000
_cell.length_b   1.000
_cell.length_c   1.000
_cell.angle_alpha   90.00
_cell.angle_beta   90.00
_cell.angle_gamma   90.00
#
_symmetry.space_group_name_H-M   'P 1'
#
loop_
_entity.id
_entity.type
_entity.pdbx_description
1 polymer ?
#
loop_
_entity_poly.entity_id
_entity_poly.type
_entity_poly.pdbx_seq_one_letter_code
_entity_poly.pdbx_strand_id
1 'polypeptide(L)'
;MPETGAGAPKGYGASDITVLEGLEAVRKRPGMYIGSTGPRGLHHLVYEVVDNSVDEALAGYCDHIKVTLLADGGVRVIDNGRGIPVDMHPTEGKPTVEVVMTILHAGGKFGGGGYAVSGGLHGVGISVVNALSSRVNTEIKRQGHIWRQSFEDGGKPVGQLDKGAETTETGTTQTFYPDASIFESVEFDFETLRARFQQMAFLNKGLRISLVDERVPEVETEEITDAAHAEAEKAEENKHRHVEYLYENGLLDYVKHLNSSKRVDIIHEDVIAFETEDSDRSIAVEVAMQWTTAYSESVHTYANTINTHEGGTHEEGFRAAMTSLINRYAREKNIIKEKDDNLTGDDIREGLTAVISVKLSEPQFEGQTKTKLGNSEAKGFVQRVVTDQLGDWLERNPGPARDVIRKSIQAAQARLAARKARESTRRKGLLESGGMPGKLKDCQSKDPSKSEIYIVEGDSAGGSAVRGRNPETQAILPLRGKILNVERARLDRALSNTEVQAMITAFGAGIGEDFNVEKARYHKIVLMADADVDGQHITTLLLTLLFRYMRPLIENGYVYLAQPPLYRIKWSNAAHSYVYSDRERDETIKMGLANNQRLPKENGIQRYKGLGEMDYTELWETTMDPDHRTLLQVTMDDAAAADQIFSVLMGEDVESRRNFIQQNAKDVRFLDI
;
A
#
# COMPACT_ATOMS: atom_id res chain seq x y z
N MET A 1 50.84 42.04 7.77
CA MET A 1 49.94 40.98 8.17
C MET A 1 48.57 41.59 8.42
N PRO A 2 47.54 41.39 7.55
CA PRO A 2 46.17 41.66 7.95
C PRO A 2 45.54 40.32 8.34
N GLU A 3 45.00 40.29 9.53
CA GLU A 3 44.20 39.20 10.07
C GLU A 3 42.91 39.06 9.27
N THR A 4 42.72 37.91 8.65
CA THR A 4 41.42 37.50 8.08
C THR A 4 40.56 36.99 9.22
N GLY A 5 39.65 37.86 9.70
CA GLY A 5 38.60 37.46 10.65
C GLY A 5 37.66 36.45 10.01
N ALA A 6 37.78 35.20 10.42
CA ALA A 6 36.75 34.19 10.19
C ALA A 6 35.47 34.60 10.93
N GLY A 7 34.41 34.90 10.18
CA GLY A 7 33.11 35.23 10.76
C GLY A 7 32.62 34.07 11.64
N ALA A 8 32.31 34.36 12.89
CA ALA A 8 31.70 33.43 13.82
C ALA A 8 30.40 32.86 13.19
N PRO A 9 30.09 31.56 13.34
CA PRO A 9 28.84 31.01 12.87
C PRO A 9 27.68 31.78 13.51
N LYS A 10 26.69 32.18 12.68
CA LYS A 10 25.47 32.84 13.20
C LYS A 10 24.88 31.91 14.28
N GLY A 11 24.94 32.40 15.54
CA GLY A 11 24.44 31.62 16.67
C GLY A 11 22.94 31.41 16.53
N TYR A 12 22.48 30.17 16.73
CA TYR A 12 21.07 29.82 16.85
C TYR A 12 20.47 30.59 18.05
N GLY A 13 19.47 31.43 17.80
CA GLY A 13 18.86 32.29 18.78
C GLY A 13 17.33 32.21 18.78
N ALA A 14 16.71 32.91 19.73
CA ALA A 14 15.24 32.94 19.84
C ALA A 14 14.53 33.47 18.59
N SER A 15 15.19 34.32 17.81
CA SER A 15 14.70 34.82 16.50
C SER A 15 14.62 33.78 15.42
N ASP A 16 15.30 32.62 15.57
CA ASP A 16 15.32 31.54 14.60
C ASP A 16 14.20 30.53 14.86
N ILE A 17 13.46 30.71 15.98
CA ILE A 17 12.30 29.89 16.33
C ILE A 17 11.04 30.58 15.78
N THR A 18 10.47 30.02 14.73
CA THR A 18 9.21 30.49 14.13
C THR A 18 8.05 29.65 14.68
N VAL A 19 7.06 30.31 15.27
CA VAL A 19 5.79 29.70 15.65
C VAL A 19 4.84 29.79 14.46
N LEU A 20 4.31 28.66 14.04
CA LEU A 20 3.28 28.55 13.00
C LEU A 20 1.94 28.30 13.67
N GLU A 21 0.92 29.06 13.33
CA GLU A 21 -0.41 28.92 13.90
C GLU A 21 -1.43 28.49 12.84
N GLY A 22 -2.42 27.70 13.26
CA GLY A 22 -3.57 27.31 12.43
C GLY A 22 -3.20 26.60 11.13
N LEU A 23 -3.90 26.91 10.06
CA LEU A 23 -3.78 26.25 8.74
C LEU A 23 -2.45 26.56 8.03
N GLU A 24 -1.75 27.63 8.41
CA GLU A 24 -0.42 27.95 7.84
C GLU A 24 0.62 26.87 8.17
N ALA A 25 0.52 26.27 9.37
CA ALA A 25 1.39 25.15 9.76
C ALA A 25 1.22 23.95 8.83
N VAL A 26 -0.01 23.65 8.40
CA VAL A 26 -0.33 22.56 7.47
C VAL A 26 0.28 22.85 6.09
N ARG A 27 0.08 24.05 5.56
CA ARG A 27 0.62 24.44 4.24
C ARG A 27 2.15 24.40 4.19
N LYS A 28 2.81 24.78 5.28
CA LYS A 28 4.27 24.83 5.36
C LYS A 28 4.90 23.43 5.53
N ARG A 29 4.18 22.48 6.13
CA ARG A 29 4.63 21.11 6.36
C ARG A 29 3.54 20.08 6.07
N PRO A 30 3.04 20.01 4.82
CA PRO A 30 1.94 19.12 4.46
C PRO A 30 2.26 17.65 4.75
N GLY A 31 3.50 17.20 4.54
CA GLY A 31 3.93 15.82 4.79
C GLY A 31 3.70 15.35 6.24
N MET A 32 3.63 16.25 7.23
CA MET A 32 3.29 15.85 8.61
C MET A 32 1.84 15.42 8.78
N TYR A 33 0.93 15.86 7.89
CA TYR A 33 -0.52 15.62 7.98
C TYR A 33 -1.01 14.60 6.96
N ILE A 34 -0.45 14.60 5.75
CA ILE A 34 -0.86 13.73 4.63
C ILE A 34 0.25 12.77 4.15
N GLY A 35 1.38 12.72 4.85
CA GLY A 35 2.48 11.81 4.58
C GLY A 35 3.42 12.25 3.45
N SER A 36 2.90 12.79 2.34
CA SER A 36 3.70 13.28 1.20
C SER A 36 2.93 14.32 0.40
N THR A 37 3.59 15.01 -0.54
CA THR A 37 2.97 15.90 -1.53
C THR A 37 2.86 15.28 -2.93
N GLY A 38 3.26 14.02 -3.07
CA GLY A 38 3.08 13.22 -4.28
C GLY A 38 1.67 12.63 -4.40
N PRO A 39 1.47 11.69 -5.35
CA PRO A 39 0.14 11.08 -5.62
C PRO A 39 -0.55 10.50 -4.39
N ARG A 40 0.20 9.87 -3.48
CA ARG A 40 -0.34 9.32 -2.23
C ARG A 40 -0.99 10.38 -1.35
N GLY A 41 -0.29 11.48 -1.09
CA GLY A 41 -0.82 12.57 -0.28
C GLY A 41 -1.98 13.29 -0.96
N LEU A 42 -1.98 13.38 -2.30
CA LEU A 42 -3.10 13.91 -3.05
C LEU A 42 -4.38 13.10 -2.83
N HIS A 43 -4.31 11.76 -2.99
CA HIS A 43 -5.46 10.87 -2.78
C HIS A 43 -5.91 10.86 -1.31
N HIS A 44 -5.01 11.11 -0.37
CA HIS A 44 -5.34 11.21 1.06
C HIS A 44 -6.36 12.32 1.34
N LEU A 45 -6.35 13.43 0.58
CA LEU A 45 -7.38 14.47 0.70
C LEU A 45 -8.79 13.91 0.46
N VAL A 46 -8.95 13.04 -0.55
CA VAL A 46 -10.25 12.40 -0.84
C VAL A 46 -10.63 11.49 0.32
N TYR A 47 -9.69 10.70 0.84
CA TYR A 47 -9.96 9.78 1.95
C TYR A 47 -10.42 10.51 3.21
N GLU A 48 -9.79 11.65 3.56
CA GLU A 48 -10.20 12.43 4.73
C GLU A 48 -11.64 12.97 4.62
N VAL A 49 -12.07 13.35 3.41
CA VAL A 49 -13.46 13.80 3.21
C VAL A 49 -14.43 12.63 3.27
N VAL A 50 -14.11 11.51 2.61
CA VAL A 50 -14.96 10.31 2.58
C VAL A 50 -15.03 9.66 3.96
N ASP A 51 -13.95 9.62 4.73
CA ASP A 51 -13.93 9.07 6.09
C ASP A 51 -14.89 9.83 7.02
N ASN A 52 -15.12 11.13 6.82
CA ASN A 52 -16.14 11.87 7.58
C ASN A 52 -17.56 11.39 7.24
N SER A 53 -17.81 11.08 5.98
CA SER A 53 -19.11 10.51 5.54
C SER A 53 -19.28 9.06 6.02
N VAL A 54 -18.20 8.28 6.08
CA VAL A 54 -18.19 6.93 6.67
C VAL A 54 -18.46 6.98 8.18
N ASP A 55 -17.94 7.98 8.90
CA ASP A 55 -18.25 8.18 10.31
C ASP A 55 -19.76 8.45 10.55
N GLU A 56 -20.44 9.18 9.64
CA GLU A 56 -21.89 9.31 9.65
C GLU A 56 -22.60 7.95 9.39
N ALA A 57 -22.04 7.10 8.52
CA ALA A 57 -22.57 5.77 8.28
C ALA A 57 -22.37 4.85 9.49
N LEU A 58 -21.22 4.86 10.14
CA LEU A 58 -20.94 4.12 11.37
C LEU A 58 -21.86 4.57 12.52
N ALA A 59 -22.27 5.84 12.53
CA ALA A 59 -23.25 6.38 13.47
C ALA A 59 -24.70 6.07 13.08
N GLY A 60 -24.93 5.42 11.93
CA GLY A 60 -26.26 4.99 11.46
C GLY A 60 -27.09 6.07 10.76
N TYR A 61 -26.46 7.17 10.32
CA TYR A 61 -27.14 8.31 9.69
C TYR A 61 -26.89 8.46 8.20
N CYS A 62 -25.97 7.70 7.62
CA CYS A 62 -25.61 7.76 6.20
C CYS A 62 -25.64 6.34 5.61
N ASP A 63 -26.24 6.17 4.44
CA ASP A 63 -26.27 4.92 3.70
C ASP A 63 -25.78 5.06 2.26
N HIS A 64 -25.50 6.29 1.79
CA HIS A 64 -24.99 6.54 0.47
C HIS A 64 -23.94 7.67 0.44
N ILE A 65 -22.77 7.35 -0.12
CA ILE A 65 -21.69 8.29 -0.38
C ILE A 65 -21.43 8.31 -1.90
N LYS A 66 -21.43 9.50 -2.51
CA LYS A 66 -21.11 9.67 -3.92
C LYS A 66 -19.87 10.55 -4.07
N VAL A 67 -18.86 10.02 -4.75
CA VAL A 67 -17.64 10.75 -5.09
C VAL A 67 -17.60 11.01 -6.59
N THR A 68 -17.27 12.23 -7.00
CA THR A 68 -17.17 12.62 -8.41
C THR A 68 -15.84 13.32 -8.66
N LEU A 69 -15.06 12.81 -9.58
CA LEU A 69 -13.91 13.50 -10.17
C LEU A 69 -14.43 14.45 -11.24
N LEU A 70 -14.35 15.75 -10.99
CA LEU A 70 -14.93 16.77 -11.86
C LEU A 70 -14.04 17.05 -13.06
N ALA A 71 -14.64 17.43 -14.18
CA ALA A 71 -13.94 17.79 -15.41
C ALA A 71 -12.93 18.95 -15.24
N ASP A 72 -13.17 19.83 -14.28
CA ASP A 72 -12.31 20.98 -13.95
C ASP A 72 -11.17 20.66 -12.96
N GLY A 73 -10.96 19.36 -12.64
CA GLY A 73 -9.90 18.89 -11.76
C GLY A 73 -10.24 18.88 -10.26
N GLY A 74 -11.46 19.27 -9.89
CA GLY A 74 -11.95 19.19 -8.53
C GLY A 74 -12.46 17.78 -8.16
N VAL A 75 -12.70 17.56 -6.85
CA VAL A 75 -13.39 16.38 -6.32
C VAL A 75 -14.61 16.83 -5.54
N ARG A 76 -15.74 16.19 -5.81
CA ARG A 76 -16.99 16.39 -5.06
C ARG A 76 -17.37 15.11 -4.32
N VAL A 77 -17.58 15.24 -3.02
CA VAL A 77 -18.07 14.16 -2.15
C VAL A 77 -19.43 14.58 -1.61
N ILE A 78 -20.43 13.72 -1.76
CA ILE A 78 -21.80 13.92 -1.29
C ILE A 78 -22.15 12.76 -0.37
N ASP A 79 -22.67 13.07 0.80
CA ASP A 79 -23.30 12.10 1.71
C ASP A 79 -24.74 12.52 2.05
N ASN A 80 -25.53 11.58 2.52
CA ASN A 80 -26.88 11.79 3.01
C ASN A 80 -26.96 11.69 4.56
N GLY A 81 -25.86 12.01 5.26
CA GLY A 81 -25.78 12.02 6.72
C GLY A 81 -26.56 13.18 7.35
N ARG A 82 -26.27 13.48 8.60
CA ARG A 82 -26.95 14.56 9.37
C ARG A 82 -26.59 15.97 8.88
N GLY A 83 -25.52 16.12 8.12
CA GLY A 83 -24.92 17.39 7.75
C GLY A 83 -24.10 18.03 8.88
N ILE A 84 -23.06 18.77 8.55
CA ILE A 84 -22.24 19.52 9.51
C ILE A 84 -23.13 20.52 10.27
N PRO A 85 -22.95 20.71 11.60
CA PRO A 85 -23.70 21.70 12.36
C PRO A 85 -23.50 23.11 11.81
N VAL A 86 -24.60 23.87 11.67
CA VAL A 86 -24.64 25.24 11.11
C VAL A 86 -24.83 26.31 12.17
N ASP A 87 -25.14 25.92 13.41
CA ASP A 87 -25.32 26.82 14.55
C ASP A 87 -24.01 27.52 14.91
N MET A 88 -24.14 28.65 15.61
CA MET A 88 -22.97 29.37 16.15
C MET A 88 -22.26 28.51 17.21
N HIS A 89 -20.96 28.35 17.07
CA HIS A 89 -20.15 27.63 18.04
C HIS A 89 -20.07 28.40 19.35
N PRO A 90 -20.37 27.77 20.51
CA PRO A 90 -20.58 28.48 21.76
C PRO A 90 -19.35 29.26 22.27
N THR A 91 -18.15 28.77 22.00
CA THR A 91 -16.88 29.40 22.46
C THR A 91 -16.22 30.26 21.40
N GLU A 92 -16.32 29.87 20.10
CA GLU A 92 -15.63 30.56 19.02
C GLU A 92 -16.40 31.76 18.45
N GLY A 93 -17.71 31.85 18.69
CA GLY A 93 -18.56 32.93 18.18
C GLY A 93 -18.68 32.96 16.65
N LYS A 94 -18.41 31.85 15.97
CA LYS A 94 -18.45 31.65 14.53
C LYS A 94 -19.40 30.48 14.19
N PRO A 95 -19.90 30.39 12.94
CA PRO A 95 -20.63 29.20 12.52
C PRO A 95 -19.80 27.92 12.73
N THR A 96 -20.39 26.85 13.24
CA THR A 96 -19.67 25.62 13.55
C THR A 96 -18.96 25.04 12.31
N VAL A 97 -19.57 25.16 11.13
CA VAL A 97 -18.92 24.77 9.87
C VAL A 97 -17.60 25.52 9.63
N GLU A 98 -17.55 26.85 9.88
CA GLU A 98 -16.34 27.62 9.77
C GLU A 98 -15.26 27.15 10.76
N VAL A 99 -15.67 26.87 12.01
CA VAL A 99 -14.77 26.35 13.05
C VAL A 99 -14.14 25.04 12.62
N VAL A 100 -14.95 24.07 12.15
CA VAL A 100 -14.49 22.75 11.72
C VAL A 100 -13.57 22.83 10.50
N MET A 101 -13.83 23.78 9.60
CA MET A 101 -13.05 23.95 8.38
C MET A 101 -11.71 24.71 8.59
N THR A 102 -11.61 25.55 9.64
CA THR A 102 -10.49 26.49 9.79
C THR A 102 -9.65 26.31 11.04
N ILE A 103 -10.14 25.58 12.04
CA ILE A 103 -9.43 25.35 13.30
C ILE A 103 -8.98 23.90 13.38
N LEU A 104 -7.67 23.70 13.60
CA LEU A 104 -7.12 22.36 13.84
C LEU A 104 -7.60 21.84 15.20
N HIS A 105 -7.82 20.53 15.28
CA HIS A 105 -8.32 19.88 16.49
C HIS A 105 -9.73 20.35 16.92
N ALA A 106 -10.55 20.75 15.96
CA ALA A 106 -11.96 21.08 16.17
C ALA A 106 -12.83 19.97 15.53
N GLY A 107 -13.72 19.36 16.31
CA GLY A 107 -14.62 18.33 15.77
C GLY A 107 -15.48 17.68 16.84
N GLY A 108 -16.63 17.14 16.44
CA GLY A 108 -17.59 16.45 17.31
C GLY A 108 -17.14 15.06 17.79
N LYS A 109 -15.92 14.66 17.51
CA LYS A 109 -15.33 13.36 17.86
C LYS A 109 -14.55 13.38 19.18
N PHE A 110 -14.35 14.56 19.76
CA PHE A 110 -13.75 14.75 21.08
C PHE A 110 -14.83 14.78 22.16
N GLY A 111 -14.99 13.72 22.95
CA GLY A 111 -15.86 13.74 24.12
C GLY A 111 -17.17 12.99 24.04
N GLY A 112 -17.34 12.01 23.16
CA GLY A 112 -18.37 10.96 23.25
C GLY A 112 -19.82 11.34 22.93
N GLY A 113 -20.12 12.59 22.56
CA GLY A 113 -21.50 13.03 22.36
C GLY A 113 -22.07 12.85 20.95
N GLY A 114 -21.23 12.68 19.93
CA GLY A 114 -21.67 12.65 18.52
C GLY A 114 -21.44 11.33 17.80
N TYR A 115 -20.38 10.62 18.16
CA TYR A 115 -19.93 9.38 17.51
C TYR A 115 -19.42 8.40 18.56
N ALA A 116 -20.01 7.23 18.65
CA ALA A 116 -19.56 6.16 19.55
C ALA A 116 -18.28 5.49 19.01
N VAL A 117 -18.15 5.41 17.68
CA VAL A 117 -17.00 4.87 16.95
C VAL A 117 -16.71 5.82 15.79
N SER A 118 -15.44 6.12 15.55
CA SER A 118 -15.05 6.98 14.44
C SER A 118 -13.63 6.61 13.96
N GLY A 119 -13.40 6.71 12.65
CA GLY A 119 -12.07 6.58 12.02
C GLY A 119 -11.25 7.86 12.16
N GLY A 120 -11.91 9.01 12.19
CA GLY A 120 -11.28 10.33 12.36
C GLY A 120 -10.97 10.65 13.83
N LEU A 121 -9.70 10.46 14.26
CA LEU A 121 -9.29 10.58 15.67
C LEU A 121 -8.81 11.97 16.06
N HIS A 122 -8.28 12.75 15.14
CA HIS A 122 -7.51 13.94 15.46
C HIS A 122 -8.27 15.26 15.24
N GLY A 123 -9.48 15.20 14.62
CA GLY A 123 -10.29 16.38 14.31
C GLY A 123 -9.58 17.39 13.40
N VAL A 124 -8.67 16.90 12.52
CA VAL A 124 -7.90 17.75 11.62
C VAL A 124 -8.15 17.48 10.14
N GLY A 125 -8.74 16.33 9.75
CA GLY A 125 -8.82 15.90 8.37
C GLY A 125 -9.40 16.94 7.43
N ILE A 126 -10.60 17.43 7.70
CA ILE A 126 -11.27 18.39 6.81
C ILE A 126 -10.59 19.76 6.81
N SER A 127 -10.03 20.22 7.92
CA SER A 127 -9.25 21.46 7.98
C SER A 127 -7.92 21.35 7.24
N VAL A 128 -7.32 20.14 7.21
CA VAL A 128 -6.13 19.85 6.39
C VAL A 128 -6.49 19.88 4.90
N VAL A 129 -7.62 19.26 4.49
CA VAL A 129 -8.11 19.36 3.10
C VAL A 129 -8.30 20.81 2.70
N ASN A 130 -8.94 21.61 3.56
CA ASN A 130 -9.17 23.03 3.32
C ASN A 130 -7.85 23.80 3.19
N ALA A 131 -6.88 23.56 4.08
CA ALA A 131 -5.57 24.20 4.04
C ALA A 131 -4.75 23.92 2.78
N LEU A 132 -4.88 22.67 2.24
CA LEU A 132 -4.11 22.18 1.09
C LEU A 132 -4.88 22.33 -0.25
N SER A 133 -6.02 23.02 -0.21
CA SER A 133 -6.82 23.31 -1.40
C SER A 133 -6.73 24.79 -1.77
N SER A 134 -6.79 25.07 -3.07
CA SER A 134 -6.93 26.42 -3.59
C SER A 134 -8.34 26.98 -3.34
N ARG A 135 -9.34 26.10 -3.37
CA ARG A 135 -10.75 26.42 -3.11
C ARG A 135 -11.48 25.22 -2.54
N VAL A 136 -12.37 25.44 -1.57
CA VAL A 136 -13.31 24.45 -1.03
C VAL A 136 -14.71 25.08 -0.99
N ASN A 137 -15.71 24.35 -1.48
CA ASN A 137 -17.14 24.73 -1.39
C ASN A 137 -17.85 23.68 -0.54
N THR A 138 -18.46 24.13 0.53
CA THR A 138 -19.23 23.28 1.44
C THR A 138 -20.73 23.62 1.29
N GLU A 139 -21.55 22.64 0.96
CA GLU A 139 -23.00 22.72 0.99
C GLU A 139 -23.54 21.75 2.03
N ILE A 140 -24.43 22.23 2.87
CA ILE A 140 -24.97 21.46 4.01
C ILE A 140 -26.49 21.50 3.92
N LYS A 141 -27.14 20.35 3.92
CA LYS A 141 -28.59 20.18 4.03
C LYS A 141 -28.90 19.85 5.47
N ARG A 142 -29.37 20.83 6.23
CA ARG A 142 -29.65 20.68 7.67
C ARG A 142 -30.67 21.70 8.13
N GLN A 143 -31.46 21.36 9.16
CA GLN A 143 -32.48 22.23 9.75
C GLN A 143 -33.49 22.80 8.73
N GLY A 144 -33.86 21.97 7.75
CA GLY A 144 -34.83 22.33 6.71
C GLY A 144 -34.34 23.28 5.63
N HIS A 145 -33.05 23.58 5.55
CA HIS A 145 -32.46 24.50 4.57
C HIS A 145 -31.16 23.97 4.02
N ILE A 146 -30.80 24.51 2.85
CA ILE A 146 -29.48 24.35 2.23
C ILE A 146 -28.61 25.51 2.67
N TRP A 147 -27.47 25.20 3.29
CA TRP A 147 -26.49 26.18 3.73
C TRP A 147 -25.22 26.09 2.90
N ARG A 148 -24.57 27.22 2.60
CA ARG A 148 -23.36 27.26 1.77
C ARG A 148 -22.28 28.11 2.40
N GLN A 149 -21.03 27.62 2.34
CA GLN A 149 -19.84 28.33 2.76
C GLN A 149 -18.71 27.98 1.80
N SER A 150 -17.99 28.98 1.33
CA SER A 150 -16.81 28.81 0.49
C SER A 150 -15.54 29.21 1.22
N PHE A 151 -14.43 28.59 0.84
CA PHE A 151 -13.10 28.87 1.37
C PHE A 151 -12.11 28.93 0.20
N GLU A 152 -11.15 29.87 0.28
CA GLU A 152 -10.13 30.08 -0.75
C GLU A 152 -8.76 30.33 -0.08
N ASP A 153 -7.71 30.41 -0.88
CA ASP A 153 -6.35 30.75 -0.45
C ASP A 153 -5.86 29.96 0.78
N GLY A 154 -6.02 28.65 0.78
CA GLY A 154 -5.57 27.81 1.88
C GLY A 154 -6.45 27.87 3.11
N GLY A 155 -7.76 27.99 2.90
CA GLY A 155 -8.77 27.82 3.93
C GLY A 155 -9.33 29.10 4.52
N LYS A 156 -9.16 30.25 3.86
CA LYS A 156 -9.79 31.50 4.28
C LYS A 156 -11.27 31.50 3.89
N PRO A 157 -12.20 31.79 4.82
CA PRO A 157 -13.62 31.85 4.50
C PRO A 157 -13.94 33.01 3.55
N VAL A 158 -14.75 32.74 2.53
CA VAL A 158 -15.26 33.73 1.59
C VAL A 158 -16.71 34.06 1.97
N GLY A 159 -16.93 35.26 2.45
CA GLY A 159 -18.26 35.66 2.90
C GLY A 159 -18.70 35.02 4.22
N GLN A 160 -19.98 35.13 4.51
CA GLN A 160 -20.63 34.49 5.68
C GLN A 160 -21.33 33.21 5.25
N LEU A 161 -21.68 32.33 6.20
CA LEU A 161 -22.51 31.17 5.96
C LEU A 161 -23.88 31.62 5.41
N ASP A 162 -24.16 31.24 4.15
CA ASP A 162 -25.37 31.62 3.44
C ASP A 162 -26.48 30.59 3.68
N LYS A 163 -27.68 31.09 4.05
CA LYS A 163 -28.89 30.28 4.20
C LYS A 163 -29.71 30.34 2.92
N GLY A 164 -29.68 29.24 2.15
CA GLY A 164 -30.38 29.13 0.88
C GLY A 164 -31.78 28.54 0.95
N ALA A 165 -32.16 27.80 -0.10
CA ALA A 165 -33.48 27.20 -0.28
C ALA A 165 -33.89 26.21 0.81
N GLU A 166 -35.19 26.01 1.00
CA GLU A 166 -35.73 24.95 1.85
C GLU A 166 -35.48 23.56 1.26
N THR A 167 -35.25 22.59 2.12
CA THR A 167 -35.09 21.18 1.76
C THR A 167 -35.57 20.26 2.86
N THR A 168 -36.08 19.10 2.50
CA THR A 168 -36.41 18.01 3.43
C THR A 168 -35.24 17.00 3.58
N GLU A 169 -34.22 17.11 2.76
CA GLU A 169 -33.07 16.22 2.79
C GLU A 169 -32.07 16.68 3.86
N THR A 170 -31.20 15.74 4.27
CA THR A 170 -30.03 16.00 5.09
C THR A 170 -28.77 15.52 4.37
N GLY A 171 -27.61 16.05 4.74
CA GLY A 171 -26.34 15.60 4.20
C GLY A 171 -25.32 16.73 4.04
N THR A 172 -24.13 16.34 3.62
CA THR A 172 -23.02 17.26 3.33
C THR A 172 -22.51 17.04 1.90
N THR A 173 -22.26 18.14 1.20
CA THR A 173 -21.51 18.13 -0.06
C THR A 173 -20.24 18.94 0.11
N GLN A 174 -19.09 18.30 -0.09
CA GLN A 174 -17.78 18.93 -0.09
C GLN A 174 -17.21 18.90 -1.51
N THR A 175 -16.90 20.06 -2.07
CA THR A 175 -16.17 20.14 -3.34
C THR A 175 -14.85 20.89 -3.10
N PHE A 176 -13.74 20.24 -3.41
CA PHE A 176 -12.42 20.82 -3.17
C PHE A 176 -11.52 20.71 -4.39
N TYR A 177 -10.57 21.64 -4.50
CA TYR A 177 -9.61 21.74 -5.59
C TYR A 177 -8.20 21.79 -4.97
N PRO A 178 -7.38 20.74 -5.14
CA PRO A 178 -6.03 20.73 -4.59
C PRO A 178 -5.19 21.92 -5.08
N ASP A 179 -4.31 22.41 -4.21
CA ASP A 179 -3.44 23.54 -4.55
C ASP A 179 -2.21 23.06 -5.33
N ALA A 180 -2.14 23.37 -6.62
CA ALA A 180 -1.05 23.01 -7.52
C ALA A 180 0.32 23.60 -7.09
N SER A 181 0.36 24.57 -6.18
CA SER A 181 1.61 25.08 -5.63
C SER A 181 2.21 24.20 -4.53
N ILE A 182 1.42 23.22 -4.02
CA ILE A 182 1.80 22.33 -2.92
C ILE A 182 2.08 20.92 -3.45
N PHE A 183 1.22 20.42 -4.34
CA PHE A 183 1.30 19.06 -4.85
C PHE A 183 2.14 18.98 -6.13
N GLU A 184 2.91 17.89 -6.27
CA GLU A 184 3.68 17.59 -7.47
C GLU A 184 2.79 17.37 -8.70
N SER A 185 1.59 16.84 -8.49
CA SER A 185 0.51 16.68 -9.46
C SER A 185 -0.82 16.83 -8.75
N VAL A 186 -1.84 17.35 -9.45
CA VAL A 186 -3.22 17.46 -8.97
C VAL A 186 -4.16 16.50 -9.70
N GLU A 187 -3.62 15.51 -10.39
CA GLU A 187 -4.39 14.51 -11.14
C GLU A 187 -4.69 13.30 -10.24
N PHE A 188 -5.98 13.05 -10.02
CA PHE A 188 -6.45 11.89 -9.26
C PHE A 188 -6.51 10.65 -10.16
N ASP A 189 -5.99 9.53 -9.65
CA ASP A 189 -6.10 8.22 -10.30
C ASP A 189 -7.42 7.54 -9.91
N PHE A 190 -8.21 7.21 -10.93
CA PHE A 190 -9.52 6.58 -10.74
C PHE A 190 -9.40 5.18 -10.13
N GLU A 191 -8.42 4.38 -10.57
CA GLU A 191 -8.28 2.99 -10.11
C GLU A 191 -7.86 2.92 -8.64
N THR A 192 -7.00 3.82 -8.20
CA THR A 192 -6.60 3.98 -6.79
C THR A 192 -7.82 4.26 -5.92
N LEU A 193 -8.67 5.22 -6.31
CA LEU A 193 -9.89 5.55 -5.58
C LEU A 193 -10.91 4.41 -5.63
N ARG A 194 -11.09 3.79 -6.81
CA ARG A 194 -11.99 2.65 -7.01
C ARG A 194 -11.68 1.50 -6.07
N ALA A 195 -10.41 1.09 -6.00
CA ALA A 195 -9.98 0.01 -5.14
C ALA A 195 -10.24 0.33 -3.66
N ARG A 196 -9.94 1.56 -3.23
CA ARG A 196 -10.15 1.99 -1.85
C ARG A 196 -11.64 2.05 -1.49
N PHE A 197 -12.50 2.57 -2.37
CA PHE A 197 -13.94 2.65 -2.10
C PHE A 197 -14.63 1.29 -2.08
N GLN A 198 -14.17 0.36 -2.93
CA GLN A 198 -14.62 -1.03 -2.86
C GLN A 198 -14.30 -1.65 -1.50
N GLN A 199 -13.08 -1.45 -1.01
CA GLN A 199 -12.66 -1.92 0.32
C GLN A 199 -13.51 -1.28 1.43
N MET A 200 -13.75 0.04 1.37
CA MET A 200 -14.58 0.74 2.35
C MET A 200 -16.02 0.23 2.35
N ALA A 201 -16.59 -0.11 1.19
CA ALA A 201 -17.94 -0.67 1.09
C ALA A 201 -18.00 -2.09 1.70
N PHE A 202 -16.99 -2.92 1.55
CA PHE A 202 -16.90 -4.21 2.24
C PHE A 202 -16.84 -4.07 3.78
N LEU A 203 -16.11 -3.07 4.27
CA LEU A 203 -15.94 -2.84 5.72
C LEU A 203 -17.16 -2.20 6.38
N ASN A 204 -18.04 -1.61 5.58
CA ASN A 204 -19.24 -0.92 6.05
C ASN A 204 -20.48 -1.55 5.42
N LYS A 205 -20.92 -2.64 5.99
CA LYS A 205 -22.09 -3.42 5.56
C LYS A 205 -23.30 -2.55 5.29
N GLY A 206 -23.86 -2.64 4.07
CA GLY A 206 -25.03 -1.88 3.65
C GLY A 206 -24.77 -0.43 3.24
N LEU A 207 -23.53 0.06 3.31
CA LEU A 207 -23.14 1.37 2.81
C LEU A 207 -22.91 1.33 1.30
N ARG A 208 -23.62 2.18 0.57
CA ARG A 208 -23.45 2.37 -0.88
C ARG A 208 -22.39 3.44 -1.13
N ILE A 209 -21.39 3.11 -1.93
CA ILE A 209 -20.36 4.07 -2.35
C ILE A 209 -20.29 4.09 -3.88
N SER A 210 -20.48 5.27 -4.46
CA SER A 210 -20.42 5.49 -5.91
C SER A 210 -19.22 6.37 -6.27
N LEU A 211 -18.49 6.02 -7.32
CA LEU A 211 -17.42 6.84 -7.90
C LEU A 211 -17.71 7.13 -9.37
N VAL A 212 -17.69 8.41 -9.74
CA VAL A 212 -17.94 8.90 -11.10
C VAL A 212 -16.71 9.69 -11.56
N ASP A 213 -16.28 9.50 -12.81
CA ASP A 213 -15.20 10.28 -13.44
C ASP A 213 -15.75 11.10 -14.62
N GLU A 214 -15.96 12.40 -14.40
CA GLU A 214 -16.43 13.36 -15.39
C GLU A 214 -15.30 13.90 -16.28
N ARG A 215 -14.03 13.54 -16.03
CA ARG A 215 -12.86 14.03 -16.79
C ARG A 215 -12.69 13.35 -18.13
N VAL A 216 -13.28 12.16 -18.30
CA VAL A 216 -13.25 11.42 -19.57
C VAL A 216 -14.23 12.10 -20.52
N PRO A 217 -13.78 12.65 -21.66
CA PRO A 217 -14.67 13.27 -22.64
C PRO A 217 -15.68 12.25 -23.16
N GLU A 218 -16.92 12.69 -23.40
CA GLU A 218 -17.85 11.96 -24.25
C GLU A 218 -17.17 11.75 -25.60
N VAL A 219 -17.00 10.50 -26.04
CA VAL A 219 -16.44 10.21 -27.35
C VAL A 219 -17.46 10.65 -28.37
N GLU A 220 -17.18 11.72 -29.14
CA GLU A 220 -17.96 12.09 -30.32
C GLU A 220 -17.98 10.91 -31.29
N THR A 221 -19.13 10.28 -31.44
CA THR A 221 -19.32 9.19 -32.39
C THR A 221 -19.35 9.74 -33.79
N GLU A 222 -18.32 9.50 -34.61
CA GLU A 222 -18.45 9.53 -36.03
C GLU A 222 -19.47 8.45 -36.48
N GLU A 223 -20.49 8.85 -37.28
CA GLU A 223 -21.54 7.99 -37.77
C GLU A 223 -20.98 6.80 -38.57
N ILE A 224 -21.13 5.59 -38.02
CA ILE A 224 -21.02 4.34 -38.78
C ILE A 224 -22.43 3.75 -38.86
N THR A 225 -23.01 3.86 -40.05
CA THR A 225 -24.28 3.25 -40.41
C THR A 225 -24.08 1.74 -40.59
N ASP A 226 -24.48 0.93 -39.56
CA ASP A 226 -25.17 -0.35 -39.73
C ASP A 226 -25.68 -0.90 -38.37
N ALA A 227 -26.87 -0.97 -38.29
CA ALA A 227 -27.99 -0.97 -37.45
C ALA A 227 -28.10 -2.01 -36.32
N ALA A 228 -28.80 -1.64 -35.30
CA ALA A 228 -29.59 -2.39 -34.28
C ALA A 228 -28.90 -3.21 -33.18
N HIS A 229 -27.77 -3.88 -33.39
CA HIS A 229 -27.01 -4.52 -32.29
C HIS A 229 -25.89 -3.62 -31.77
N ALA A 230 -25.41 -2.69 -32.56
CA ALA A 230 -24.40 -1.70 -32.16
C ALA A 230 -24.95 -0.59 -31.26
N GLU A 231 -26.28 -0.34 -31.28
CA GLU A 231 -26.89 0.73 -30.45
C GLU A 231 -27.00 0.39 -28.97
N ALA A 232 -27.13 -0.89 -28.61
CA ALA A 232 -27.16 -1.31 -27.22
C ALA A 232 -25.76 -1.32 -26.57
N GLU A 233 -24.72 -1.74 -27.30
CA GLU A 233 -23.33 -1.69 -26.83
C GLU A 233 -22.76 -0.26 -26.81
N LYS A 234 -23.10 0.58 -27.82
CA LYS A 234 -22.68 1.99 -27.87
C LYS A 234 -23.38 2.89 -26.83
N ALA A 235 -24.58 2.54 -26.38
CA ALA A 235 -25.25 3.25 -25.29
C ALA A 235 -24.58 3.02 -23.93
N GLU A 236 -23.78 1.98 -23.76
CA GLU A 236 -22.96 1.72 -22.57
C GLU A 236 -21.58 2.40 -22.64
N GLU A 237 -21.01 2.60 -23.83
CA GLU A 237 -19.69 3.25 -24.00
C GLU A 237 -19.69 4.78 -23.83
N ASN A 238 -20.85 5.43 -23.93
CA ASN A 238 -20.98 6.91 -23.80
C ASN A 238 -21.32 7.39 -22.37
N LYS A 239 -21.14 6.54 -21.35
CA LYS A 239 -21.30 6.96 -19.96
C LYS A 239 -19.94 7.33 -19.37
N HIS A 240 -19.91 8.43 -18.62
CA HIS A 240 -18.81 8.72 -17.69
C HIS A 240 -18.42 7.44 -16.94
N ARG A 241 -17.13 7.21 -16.78
CA ARG A 241 -16.64 6.06 -16.02
C ARG A 241 -17.25 6.06 -14.65
N HIS A 242 -18.09 5.07 -14.35
CA HIS A 242 -18.87 4.99 -13.12
C HIS A 242 -18.79 3.60 -12.52
N VAL A 243 -18.59 3.54 -11.21
CA VAL A 243 -18.70 2.32 -10.42
C VAL A 243 -19.52 2.58 -9.16
N GLU A 244 -20.25 1.56 -8.74
CA GLU A 244 -21.04 1.59 -7.51
C GLU A 244 -20.82 0.29 -6.74
N TYR A 245 -20.62 0.41 -5.44
CA TYR A 245 -20.39 -0.69 -4.52
C TYR A 245 -21.43 -0.69 -3.41
N LEU A 246 -22.04 -1.86 -3.19
CA LEU A 246 -22.96 -2.13 -2.08
C LEU A 246 -22.79 -3.61 -1.72
N TYR A 247 -22.37 -3.90 -0.49
CA TYR A 247 -22.20 -5.24 0.02
C TYR A 247 -23.04 -5.47 1.26
N GLU A 248 -24.09 -6.29 1.13
CA GLU A 248 -25.03 -6.54 2.22
C GLU A 248 -24.50 -7.50 3.28
N ASN A 249 -23.49 -8.32 2.94
CA ASN A 249 -22.88 -9.26 3.87
C ASN A 249 -21.47 -8.83 4.34
N GLY A 250 -21.03 -7.61 4.01
CA GLY A 250 -19.79 -6.99 4.51
C GLY A 250 -18.55 -7.85 4.35
N LEU A 251 -17.91 -8.24 5.46
CA LEU A 251 -16.65 -9.00 5.42
C LEU A 251 -16.79 -10.40 4.80
N LEU A 252 -17.97 -11.01 4.87
CA LEU A 252 -18.21 -12.28 4.19
C LEU A 252 -18.06 -12.14 2.68
N ASP A 253 -18.65 -11.09 2.09
CA ASP A 253 -18.52 -10.78 0.68
C ASP A 253 -17.07 -10.41 0.33
N TYR A 254 -16.37 -9.77 1.26
CA TYR A 254 -14.96 -9.41 1.08
C TYR A 254 -14.06 -10.65 0.97
N VAL A 255 -14.21 -11.63 1.87
CA VAL A 255 -13.45 -12.89 1.80
C VAL A 255 -13.76 -13.65 0.51
N LYS A 256 -15.02 -13.71 0.09
CA LYS A 256 -15.41 -14.29 -1.21
C LYS A 256 -14.73 -13.58 -2.39
N HIS A 257 -14.73 -12.24 -2.37
CA HIS A 257 -14.07 -11.43 -3.38
C HIS A 257 -12.57 -11.70 -3.46
N LEU A 258 -11.87 -11.71 -2.30
CA LEU A 258 -10.45 -12.03 -2.23
C LEU A 258 -10.13 -13.43 -2.77
N ASN A 259 -10.93 -14.44 -2.44
CA ASN A 259 -10.73 -15.79 -2.91
C ASN A 259 -11.07 -15.95 -4.39
N SER A 260 -12.14 -15.32 -4.87
CA SER A 260 -12.53 -15.37 -6.29
C SER A 260 -11.48 -14.70 -7.18
N SER A 261 -10.87 -13.61 -6.74
CA SER A 261 -9.80 -12.95 -7.48
C SER A 261 -8.53 -13.79 -7.61
N LYS A 262 -8.28 -14.69 -6.63
CA LYS A 262 -7.15 -15.64 -6.66
C LYS A 262 -7.44 -16.90 -7.47
N ARG A 263 -8.72 -17.21 -7.76
CA ARG A 263 -9.20 -18.44 -8.42
C ARG A 263 -8.54 -19.71 -7.88
N VAL A 264 -8.40 -19.78 -6.56
CA VAL A 264 -7.91 -20.96 -5.86
C VAL A 264 -9.10 -21.79 -5.38
N ASP A 265 -8.95 -23.11 -5.35
CA ASP A 265 -9.99 -23.98 -4.83
C ASP A 265 -10.17 -23.75 -3.32
N ILE A 266 -11.42 -23.74 -2.88
CA ILE A 266 -11.79 -23.62 -1.47
C ILE A 266 -11.76 -25.00 -0.80
N ILE A 267 -11.37 -25.05 0.47
CA ILE A 267 -11.35 -26.28 1.27
C ILE A 267 -12.72 -26.58 1.87
N HIS A 268 -13.51 -25.55 2.14
CA HIS A 268 -14.88 -25.62 2.63
C HIS A 268 -15.76 -24.56 1.96
N GLU A 269 -17.00 -24.89 1.68
CA GLU A 269 -17.92 -24.03 0.90
C GLU A 269 -18.28 -22.73 1.64
N ASP A 270 -18.62 -22.84 2.93
CA ASP A 270 -19.08 -21.69 3.70
C ASP A 270 -17.93 -20.83 4.18
N VAL A 271 -18.04 -19.51 4.01
CA VAL A 271 -17.18 -18.55 4.71
C VAL A 271 -17.58 -18.54 6.18
N ILE A 272 -16.60 -18.74 7.06
CA ILE A 272 -16.80 -18.63 8.51
C ILE A 272 -16.85 -17.14 8.84
N ALA A 273 -18.00 -16.65 9.27
CA ALA A 273 -18.18 -15.23 9.60
C ALA A 273 -18.94 -15.08 10.92
N PHE A 274 -18.50 -14.16 11.75
CA PHE A 274 -19.15 -13.83 13.01
C PHE A 274 -18.85 -12.40 13.43
N GLU A 275 -19.77 -11.83 14.20
CA GLU A 275 -19.67 -10.49 14.77
C GLU A 275 -20.02 -10.57 16.26
N THR A 276 -19.30 -9.86 17.10
CA THR A 276 -19.56 -9.79 18.55
C THR A 276 -19.23 -8.40 19.06
N GLU A 277 -20.11 -7.86 19.89
CA GLU A 277 -19.95 -6.58 20.57
C GLU A 277 -19.89 -6.77 22.08
N ASP A 278 -19.04 -5.99 22.75
CA ASP A 278 -18.97 -5.84 24.21
C ASP A 278 -19.28 -4.36 24.53
N SER A 279 -20.55 -4.09 24.82
CA SER A 279 -21.04 -2.73 25.07
C SER A 279 -20.43 -2.10 26.32
N ASP A 280 -20.06 -2.91 27.32
CA ASP A 280 -19.42 -2.42 28.56
C ASP A 280 -18.01 -1.84 28.28
N ARG A 281 -17.32 -2.40 27.29
CA ARG A 281 -15.98 -1.97 26.86
C ARG A 281 -15.99 -1.12 25.61
N SER A 282 -17.16 -0.91 25.01
CA SER A 282 -17.32 -0.21 23.75
C SER A 282 -16.36 -0.73 22.66
N ILE A 283 -16.28 -2.06 22.54
CA ILE A 283 -15.49 -2.76 21.53
C ILE A 283 -16.35 -3.77 20.79
N ALA A 284 -16.23 -3.79 19.48
CA ALA A 284 -16.82 -4.80 18.62
C ALA A 284 -15.77 -5.43 17.72
N VAL A 285 -15.95 -6.68 17.33
CA VAL A 285 -15.12 -7.38 16.34
C VAL A 285 -16.01 -8.10 15.35
N GLU A 286 -15.70 -7.95 14.09
CA GLU A 286 -16.25 -8.73 12.98
C GLU A 286 -15.07 -9.49 12.33
N VAL A 287 -15.27 -10.79 12.11
CA VAL A 287 -14.27 -11.66 11.47
C VAL A 287 -14.94 -12.48 10.39
N ALA A 288 -14.32 -12.54 9.23
CA ALA A 288 -14.67 -13.48 8.19
C ALA A 288 -13.42 -14.22 7.73
N MET A 289 -13.51 -15.54 7.50
CA MET A 289 -12.36 -16.35 7.11
C MET A 289 -12.76 -17.58 6.29
N GLN A 290 -11.85 -18.04 5.43
CA GLN A 290 -12.01 -19.26 4.65
C GLN A 290 -10.65 -19.84 4.28
N TRP A 291 -10.49 -21.18 4.35
CA TRP A 291 -9.28 -21.84 3.86
C TRP A 291 -9.42 -22.24 2.39
N THR A 292 -8.33 -22.06 1.68
CA THR A 292 -8.16 -22.38 0.27
C THR A 292 -7.00 -23.35 0.06
N THR A 293 -6.80 -23.82 -1.17
CA THR A 293 -5.65 -24.66 -1.53
C THR A 293 -4.35 -23.89 -1.69
N ALA A 294 -4.37 -22.57 -1.58
CA ALA A 294 -3.18 -21.72 -1.65
C ALA A 294 -2.12 -22.09 -0.60
N TYR A 295 -0.88 -21.68 -0.84
CA TYR A 295 0.26 -21.92 0.06
C TYR A 295 0.64 -20.70 0.91
N SER A 296 0.11 -19.53 0.59
CA SER A 296 0.30 -18.29 1.35
C SER A 296 -0.93 -17.96 2.19
N GLU A 297 -0.73 -17.31 3.33
CA GLU A 297 -1.81 -16.68 4.08
C GLU A 297 -2.18 -15.32 3.47
N SER A 298 -3.43 -14.89 3.67
CA SER A 298 -3.96 -13.59 3.29
C SER A 298 -4.80 -13.07 4.44
N VAL A 299 -4.15 -12.48 5.44
CA VAL A 299 -4.79 -11.95 6.64
C VAL A 299 -4.76 -10.42 6.56
N HIS A 300 -5.95 -9.81 6.58
CA HIS A 300 -6.14 -8.36 6.50
C HIS A 300 -6.83 -7.87 7.76
N THR A 301 -6.29 -6.80 8.34
CA THR A 301 -6.76 -6.29 9.63
C THR A 301 -7.10 -4.81 9.57
N TYR A 302 -8.19 -4.46 10.26
CA TYR A 302 -8.75 -3.12 10.28
C TYR A 302 -9.15 -2.71 11.69
N ALA A 303 -8.98 -1.42 11.99
CA ALA A 303 -9.49 -0.80 13.21
C ALA A 303 -10.23 0.48 12.84
N ASN A 304 -11.53 0.57 13.18
CA ASN A 304 -12.43 1.66 12.78
C ASN A 304 -12.33 1.97 11.27
N THR A 305 -12.40 0.95 10.43
CA THR A 305 -12.25 0.99 8.96
C THR A 305 -10.87 1.34 8.41
N ILE A 306 -9.92 1.68 9.29
CA ILE A 306 -8.55 1.99 8.91
C ILE A 306 -7.76 0.68 8.72
N ASN A 307 -7.05 0.56 7.62
CA ASN A 307 -6.19 -0.59 7.34
C ASN A 307 -4.95 -0.58 8.24
N THR A 308 -4.82 -1.59 9.11
CA THR A 308 -3.68 -1.79 9.99
C THR A 308 -2.71 -2.79 9.36
N HIS A 309 -2.04 -2.38 8.28
CA HIS A 309 -1.21 -3.29 7.49
C HIS A 309 0.02 -3.83 8.24
N GLU A 310 0.46 -3.18 9.31
CA GLU A 310 1.46 -3.69 10.24
C GLU A 310 0.83 -4.52 11.38
N GLY A 311 -0.48 -4.83 11.29
CA GLY A 311 -1.21 -5.62 12.27
C GLY A 311 -1.52 -4.86 13.56
N GLY A 312 -1.23 -5.51 14.67
CA GLY A 312 -1.44 -4.97 16.02
C GLY A 312 -2.10 -5.98 16.96
N THR A 313 -2.57 -5.48 18.08
CA THR A 313 -3.08 -6.32 19.19
C THR A 313 -4.28 -7.19 18.80
N HIS A 314 -5.15 -6.74 17.90
CA HIS A 314 -6.29 -7.52 17.39
C HIS A 314 -5.82 -8.69 16.52
N GLU A 315 -4.81 -8.49 15.66
CA GLU A 315 -4.21 -9.57 14.87
C GLU A 315 -3.46 -10.58 15.78
N GLU A 316 -2.72 -10.08 16.75
CA GLU A 316 -2.06 -10.95 17.74
C GLU A 316 -3.07 -11.83 18.48
N GLY A 317 -4.23 -11.27 18.88
CA GLY A 317 -5.32 -12.01 19.51
C GLY A 317 -5.89 -13.09 18.60
N PHE A 318 -6.13 -12.76 17.33
CA PHE A 318 -6.61 -13.68 16.30
C PHE A 318 -5.60 -14.83 16.08
N ARG A 319 -4.33 -14.52 15.84
CA ARG A 319 -3.26 -15.52 15.61
C ARG A 319 -3.07 -16.45 16.80
N ALA A 320 -3.14 -15.93 18.02
CA ALA A 320 -3.04 -16.72 19.24
C ALA A 320 -4.24 -17.67 19.41
N ALA A 321 -5.46 -17.18 19.19
CA ALA A 321 -6.69 -17.97 19.24
C ALA A 321 -6.64 -19.12 18.23
N MET A 322 -6.32 -18.84 16.98
CA MET A 322 -6.22 -19.81 15.90
C MET A 322 -5.26 -20.94 16.26
N THR A 323 -4.05 -20.59 16.70
CA THR A 323 -3.02 -21.58 17.00
C THR A 323 -3.40 -22.46 18.20
N SER A 324 -3.91 -21.89 19.27
CA SER A 324 -4.28 -22.66 20.47
C SER A 324 -5.52 -23.52 20.24
N LEU A 325 -6.56 -22.98 19.57
CA LEU A 325 -7.82 -23.69 19.35
C LEU A 325 -7.66 -24.87 18.40
N ILE A 326 -7.01 -24.68 17.25
CA ILE A 326 -6.83 -25.74 16.25
C ILE A 326 -6.00 -26.88 16.81
N ASN A 327 -4.91 -26.60 17.54
CA ASN A 327 -4.11 -27.64 18.19
C ASN A 327 -4.92 -28.41 19.24
N ARG A 328 -5.70 -27.71 20.08
CA ARG A 328 -6.57 -28.34 21.09
C ARG A 328 -7.59 -29.25 20.43
N TYR A 329 -8.37 -28.74 19.45
CA TYR A 329 -9.38 -29.49 18.75
C TYR A 329 -8.80 -30.72 18.02
N ALA A 330 -7.65 -30.56 17.33
CA ALA A 330 -7.00 -31.66 16.63
C ALA A 330 -6.58 -32.80 17.56
N ARG A 331 -6.17 -32.49 18.81
CA ARG A 331 -5.85 -33.48 19.84
C ARG A 331 -7.10 -34.14 20.43
N GLU A 332 -8.11 -33.35 20.79
CA GLU A 332 -9.38 -33.85 21.34
C GLU A 332 -10.08 -34.81 20.37
N LYS A 333 -10.01 -34.53 19.07
CA LYS A 333 -10.57 -35.41 18.01
C LYS A 333 -9.59 -36.51 17.54
N ASN A 334 -8.42 -36.66 18.17
CA ASN A 334 -7.38 -37.63 17.82
C ASN A 334 -6.88 -37.55 16.36
N ILE A 335 -6.94 -36.36 15.74
CA ILE A 335 -6.40 -36.10 14.39
C ILE A 335 -4.87 -35.99 14.46
N ILE A 336 -4.35 -35.38 15.54
CA ILE A 336 -2.93 -35.35 15.91
C ILE A 336 -2.74 -36.21 17.15
N LYS A 337 -1.73 -37.09 17.14
CA LYS A 337 -1.42 -37.99 18.28
C LYS A 337 -0.73 -37.20 19.39
N GLU A 338 -0.88 -37.66 20.61
CA GLU A 338 -0.29 -37.04 21.80
C GLU A 338 1.25 -36.86 21.73
N LYS A 339 1.92 -37.78 21.03
CA LYS A 339 3.39 -37.76 20.83
C LYS A 339 3.85 -36.85 19.66
N ASP A 340 2.95 -36.37 18.82
CA ASP A 340 3.30 -35.54 17.67
C ASP A 340 3.46 -34.08 18.15
N ASP A 341 4.33 -33.31 17.48
CA ASP A 341 4.51 -31.89 17.77
C ASP A 341 3.24 -31.09 17.46
N ASN A 342 3.07 -29.96 18.12
CA ASN A 342 2.00 -29.03 17.79
C ASN A 342 2.23 -28.41 16.39
N LEU A 343 1.14 -28.12 15.71
CA LEU A 343 1.15 -27.29 14.52
C LEU A 343 1.58 -25.86 14.89
N THR A 344 2.42 -25.26 14.08
CA THR A 344 2.77 -23.83 14.23
C THR A 344 1.65 -22.95 13.70
N GLY A 345 1.69 -21.67 14.03
CA GLY A 345 0.74 -20.69 13.48
C GLY A 345 0.75 -20.65 11.95
N ASP A 346 1.93 -20.67 11.33
CA ASP A 346 2.07 -20.67 9.86
C ASP A 346 1.50 -21.94 9.22
N ASP A 347 1.67 -23.13 9.86
CA ASP A 347 1.07 -24.36 9.37
C ASP A 347 -0.45 -24.27 9.34
N ILE A 348 -1.05 -23.64 10.34
CA ILE A 348 -2.51 -23.48 10.49
C ILE A 348 -3.05 -22.46 9.50
N ARG A 349 -2.30 -21.40 9.27
CA ARG A 349 -2.73 -20.30 8.39
C ARG A 349 -2.35 -20.49 6.91
N GLU A 350 -1.64 -21.57 6.55
CA GLU A 350 -1.38 -21.88 5.13
C GLU A 350 -2.69 -21.97 4.36
N GLY A 351 -2.86 -21.10 3.36
CA GLY A 351 -4.07 -21.00 2.54
C GLY A 351 -5.25 -20.30 3.21
N LEU A 352 -5.09 -19.73 4.40
CA LEU A 352 -6.13 -18.95 5.06
C LEU A 352 -6.28 -17.58 4.40
N THR A 353 -7.50 -17.23 4.02
CA THR A 353 -7.93 -15.86 3.76
C THR A 353 -8.78 -15.43 4.94
N ALA A 354 -8.41 -14.33 5.61
CA ALA A 354 -9.14 -13.80 6.76
C ALA A 354 -9.16 -12.27 6.75
N VAL A 355 -10.30 -11.71 7.15
CA VAL A 355 -10.46 -10.28 7.39
C VAL A 355 -10.94 -10.10 8.82
N ILE A 356 -10.24 -9.27 9.58
CA ILE A 356 -10.53 -8.96 10.98
C ILE A 356 -10.75 -7.44 11.08
N SER A 357 -11.94 -7.03 11.47
CA SER A 357 -12.30 -5.63 11.69
C SER A 357 -12.71 -5.42 13.14
N VAL A 358 -12.03 -4.53 13.84
CA VAL A 358 -12.41 -4.11 15.20
C VAL A 358 -12.94 -2.68 15.17
N LYS A 359 -13.93 -2.42 16.00
CA LYS A 359 -14.49 -1.09 16.24
C LYS A 359 -14.25 -0.73 17.72
N LEU A 360 -13.64 0.41 17.96
CA LEU A 360 -13.24 0.90 19.27
C LEU A 360 -13.65 2.36 19.42
N SER A 361 -14.12 2.75 20.59
CA SER A 361 -14.40 4.16 20.87
C SER A 361 -13.14 5.01 20.91
N GLU A 362 -12.05 4.48 21.44
CA GLU A 362 -10.76 5.17 21.57
C GLU A 362 -9.62 4.31 21.03
N PRO A 363 -9.45 4.18 19.70
CA PRO A 363 -8.37 3.40 19.13
C PRO A 363 -7.01 4.12 19.32
N GLN A 364 -6.03 3.35 19.78
CA GLN A 364 -4.65 3.80 19.96
C GLN A 364 -3.79 3.16 18.86
N PHE A 365 -3.17 3.99 18.04
CA PHE A 365 -2.29 3.52 16.98
C PHE A 365 -0.83 3.83 17.30
N GLU A 366 0.07 2.96 16.86
CA GLU A 366 1.51 3.25 16.86
C GLU A 366 1.80 4.17 15.67
N GLY A 367 2.06 5.46 15.96
CA GLY A 367 2.43 6.48 14.99
C GLY A 367 1.26 7.17 14.27
N GLN A 368 1.59 8.24 13.54
CA GLN A 368 0.64 9.12 12.84
C GLN A 368 -0.05 8.43 11.65
N THR A 369 0.61 7.48 11.03
CA THR A 369 0.12 6.76 9.84
C THR A 369 -0.94 5.70 10.17
N LYS A 370 -1.22 5.46 11.46
CA LYS A 370 -2.26 4.53 11.95
C LYS A 370 -2.11 3.08 11.44
N THR A 371 -0.88 2.65 11.17
CA THR A 371 -0.58 1.37 10.53
C THR A 371 -0.68 0.17 11.44
N LYS A 372 -0.62 0.37 12.76
CA LYS A 372 -0.63 -0.69 13.77
C LYS A 372 -1.47 -0.31 14.98
N LEU A 373 -2.36 -1.21 15.40
CA LEU A 373 -3.22 -1.00 16.58
C LEU A 373 -2.50 -1.40 17.88
N GLY A 374 -2.51 -0.50 18.88
CA GLY A 374 -1.84 -0.69 20.16
C GLY A 374 -2.73 -1.07 21.35
N ASN A 375 -4.07 -0.98 21.23
CA ASN A 375 -5.01 -1.25 22.33
C ASN A 375 -4.85 -2.65 22.93
N SER A 376 -4.37 -2.76 24.14
CA SER A 376 -4.14 -4.06 24.80
C SER A 376 -5.41 -4.88 25.05
N GLU A 377 -6.55 -4.21 25.29
CA GLU A 377 -7.86 -4.83 25.47
C GLU A 377 -8.37 -5.56 24.23
N ALA A 378 -8.02 -5.06 23.02
CA ALA A 378 -8.42 -5.67 21.76
C ALA A 378 -7.85 -7.10 21.61
N LYS A 379 -6.60 -7.34 22.06
CA LYS A 379 -5.99 -8.67 21.99
C LYS A 379 -6.80 -9.73 22.75
N GLY A 380 -7.12 -9.47 24.01
CA GLY A 380 -7.84 -10.41 24.84
C GLY A 380 -9.30 -10.60 24.37
N PHE A 381 -9.94 -9.53 23.90
CA PHE A 381 -11.30 -9.59 23.38
C PHE A 381 -11.36 -10.44 22.09
N VAL A 382 -10.54 -10.12 21.10
CA VAL A 382 -10.50 -10.88 19.84
C VAL A 382 -10.15 -12.33 20.08
N GLN A 383 -9.13 -12.59 20.92
CA GLN A 383 -8.74 -13.96 21.25
C GLN A 383 -9.89 -14.78 21.84
N ARG A 384 -10.66 -14.22 22.76
CA ARG A 384 -11.84 -14.88 23.34
C ARG A 384 -12.91 -15.14 22.30
N VAL A 385 -13.32 -14.10 21.56
CA VAL A 385 -14.40 -14.21 20.57
C VAL A 385 -14.07 -15.23 19.47
N VAL A 386 -12.83 -15.19 18.94
CA VAL A 386 -12.38 -16.16 17.93
C VAL A 386 -12.35 -17.59 18.51
N THR A 387 -11.88 -17.76 19.74
CA THR A 387 -11.85 -19.08 20.40
C THR A 387 -13.25 -19.65 20.55
N ASP A 388 -14.21 -18.84 20.96
CA ASP A 388 -15.59 -19.28 21.20
C ASP A 388 -16.31 -19.56 19.87
N GLN A 389 -16.34 -18.61 18.96
CA GLN A 389 -17.10 -18.69 17.71
C GLN A 389 -16.54 -19.71 16.72
N LEU A 390 -15.22 -19.71 16.54
CA LEU A 390 -14.57 -20.71 15.68
C LEU A 390 -14.62 -22.10 16.32
N GLY A 391 -14.51 -22.18 17.66
CA GLY A 391 -14.69 -23.43 18.39
C GLY A 391 -16.06 -24.06 18.13
N ASP A 392 -17.11 -23.27 18.23
CA ASP A 392 -18.47 -23.69 17.90
C ASP A 392 -18.62 -24.14 16.45
N TRP A 393 -17.97 -23.43 15.50
CA TRP A 393 -18.00 -23.82 14.09
C TRP A 393 -17.32 -25.16 13.86
N LEU A 394 -16.14 -25.39 14.46
CA LEU A 394 -15.40 -26.66 14.35
C LEU A 394 -16.21 -27.84 14.84
N GLU A 395 -16.95 -27.68 15.98
CA GLU A 395 -17.81 -28.72 16.53
C GLU A 395 -19.03 -29.01 15.65
N ARG A 396 -19.63 -27.97 15.04
CA ARG A 396 -20.80 -28.13 14.15
C ARG A 396 -20.42 -28.67 12.76
N ASN A 397 -19.18 -28.49 12.32
CA ASN A 397 -18.72 -28.82 10.98
C ASN A 397 -17.51 -29.78 11.02
N PRO A 398 -17.65 -31.01 11.56
CA PRO A 398 -16.51 -31.93 11.77
C PRO A 398 -15.83 -32.39 10.49
N GLY A 399 -16.53 -32.42 9.34
CA GLY A 399 -15.97 -32.74 8.02
C GLY A 399 -14.99 -31.66 7.56
N PRO A 400 -15.48 -30.42 7.30
CA PRO A 400 -14.66 -29.27 6.97
C PRO A 400 -13.53 -29.01 7.97
N ALA A 401 -13.79 -29.12 9.27
CA ALA A 401 -12.77 -28.96 10.32
C ALA A 401 -11.61 -29.96 10.13
N ARG A 402 -11.93 -31.22 9.80
CA ARG A 402 -10.90 -32.24 9.53
C ARG A 402 -10.07 -31.92 8.29
N ASP A 403 -10.68 -31.36 7.26
CA ASP A 403 -9.98 -31.02 6.03
C ASP A 403 -9.04 -29.84 6.22
N VAL A 404 -9.45 -28.82 6.99
CA VAL A 404 -8.58 -27.70 7.44
C VAL A 404 -7.38 -28.24 8.21
N ILE A 405 -7.60 -29.11 9.21
CA ILE A 405 -6.51 -29.67 10.02
C ILE A 405 -5.57 -30.54 9.18
N ARG A 406 -6.11 -31.34 8.22
CA ARG A 406 -5.27 -32.13 7.31
C ARG A 406 -4.36 -31.27 6.46
N LYS A 407 -4.87 -30.14 5.94
CA LYS A 407 -4.04 -29.17 5.23
C LYS A 407 -2.93 -28.64 6.13
N SER A 408 -3.26 -28.24 7.37
CA SER A 408 -2.26 -27.77 8.34
C SER A 408 -1.21 -28.84 8.66
N ILE A 409 -1.58 -30.10 8.76
CA ILE A 409 -0.62 -31.23 8.94
C ILE A 409 0.28 -31.38 7.70
N GLN A 410 -0.25 -31.23 6.50
CA GLN A 410 0.56 -31.28 5.26
C GLN A 410 1.54 -30.11 5.21
N ALA A 411 1.14 -28.91 5.63
CA ALA A 411 2.02 -27.75 5.75
C ALA A 411 3.15 -28.01 6.75
N ALA A 412 2.84 -28.55 7.95
CA ALA A 412 3.83 -28.93 8.96
C ALA A 412 4.84 -29.96 8.43
N GLN A 413 4.37 -30.99 7.71
CA GLN A 413 5.24 -31.98 7.11
C GLN A 413 6.19 -31.36 6.07
N ALA A 414 5.69 -30.48 5.22
CA ALA A 414 6.49 -29.77 4.23
C ALA A 414 7.54 -28.88 4.91
N ARG A 415 7.16 -28.14 5.95
CA ARG A 415 8.07 -27.29 6.74
C ARG A 415 9.18 -28.12 7.41
N LEU A 416 8.84 -29.25 8.01
CA LEU A 416 9.83 -30.14 8.64
C LEU A 416 10.79 -30.75 7.62
N ALA A 417 10.27 -31.16 6.45
CA ALA A 417 11.10 -31.64 5.35
C ALA A 417 12.08 -30.57 4.84
N ALA A 418 11.59 -29.34 4.67
CA ALA A 418 12.41 -28.19 4.29
C ALA A 418 13.49 -27.87 5.32
N ARG A 419 13.17 -27.89 6.63
CA ARG A 419 14.13 -27.69 7.71
C ARG A 419 15.23 -28.77 7.68
N LYS A 420 14.85 -30.03 7.50
CA LYS A 420 15.78 -31.16 7.42
C LYS A 420 16.71 -31.05 6.21
N ALA A 421 16.16 -30.63 5.05
CA ALA A 421 16.95 -30.39 3.84
C ALA A 421 17.97 -29.26 4.07
N ARG A 422 17.55 -28.17 4.75
CA ARG A 422 18.41 -27.02 5.08
C ARG A 422 19.54 -27.40 6.02
N GLU A 423 19.25 -28.18 7.07
CA GLU A 423 20.26 -28.67 8.02
C GLU A 423 21.30 -29.58 7.32
N SER A 424 20.84 -30.42 6.38
CA SER A 424 21.71 -31.27 5.57
C SER A 424 22.64 -30.45 4.68
N THR A 425 22.11 -29.40 4.05
CA THR A 425 22.90 -28.48 3.19
C THR A 425 23.88 -27.66 4.02
N ARG A 426 23.47 -27.19 5.21
CA ARG A 426 24.33 -26.44 6.15
C ARG A 426 25.49 -27.31 6.66
N ARG A 427 25.24 -28.58 6.95
CA ARG A 427 26.32 -29.52 7.33
C ARG A 427 27.32 -29.75 6.19
N LYS A 428 26.86 -29.79 4.94
CA LYS A 428 27.75 -29.85 3.76
C LYS A 428 28.54 -28.56 3.56
N GLY A 429 27.91 -27.39 3.74
CA GLY A 429 28.57 -26.08 3.60
C GLY A 429 29.56 -25.74 4.73
N LEU A 430 29.39 -26.31 5.94
CA LEU A 430 30.35 -26.13 7.04
C LEU A 430 31.67 -26.89 6.80
N LEU A 431 31.69 -27.86 5.88
CA LEU A 431 32.90 -28.58 5.48
C LEU A 431 33.63 -27.86 4.32
N GLU A 432 32.96 -26.93 3.62
CA GLU A 432 33.54 -26.14 2.53
C GLU A 432 33.49 -24.64 2.86
N SER A 433 34.36 -24.18 3.77
CA SER A 433 34.65 -22.77 4.11
C SER A 433 33.45 -21.81 4.25
N GLY A 434 33.12 -21.48 5.52
CA GLY A 434 32.60 -20.15 5.90
C GLY A 434 31.26 -19.68 5.36
N GLY A 435 30.17 -20.38 5.61
CA GLY A 435 28.80 -19.86 5.82
C GLY A 435 28.09 -18.93 4.81
N MET A 436 28.79 -18.29 3.90
CA MET A 436 28.25 -17.32 2.95
C MET A 436 28.09 -17.89 1.53
N PRO A 437 27.07 -17.46 0.77
CA PRO A 437 26.96 -17.88 -0.64
C PRO A 437 28.25 -17.57 -1.40
N GLY A 438 28.86 -18.55 -2.05
CA GLY A 438 30.13 -18.37 -2.76
C GLY A 438 30.14 -17.29 -3.84
N LYS A 439 28.93 -16.91 -4.33
CA LYS A 439 28.74 -15.83 -5.29
C LYS A 439 28.51 -14.45 -4.66
N LEU A 440 28.26 -14.36 -3.35
CA LEU A 440 28.14 -13.07 -2.68
C LEU A 440 29.48 -12.39 -2.59
N LYS A 441 29.59 -11.19 -3.11
CA LYS A 441 30.71 -10.27 -2.89
C LYS A 441 30.30 -9.27 -1.82
N ASP A 442 30.56 -9.62 -0.56
CA ASP A 442 30.14 -8.84 0.60
C ASP A 442 30.88 -7.50 0.74
N CYS A 443 30.30 -6.56 1.47
CA CYS A 443 30.96 -5.32 1.86
C CYS A 443 31.79 -5.50 3.14
N GLN A 444 32.67 -4.53 3.41
CA GLN A 444 33.54 -4.56 4.61
C GLN A 444 32.81 -4.07 5.86
N SER A 445 31.87 -3.14 5.71
CA SER A 445 31.06 -2.61 6.81
C SER A 445 30.24 -3.70 7.46
N LYS A 446 30.16 -3.67 8.79
CA LYS A 446 29.27 -4.50 9.60
C LYS A 446 28.08 -3.72 10.17
N ASP A 447 28.01 -2.44 9.88
CA ASP A 447 26.89 -1.57 10.27
C ASP A 447 25.79 -1.68 9.21
N PRO A 448 24.63 -2.30 9.53
CA PRO A 448 23.55 -2.48 8.55
C PRO A 448 23.01 -1.16 7.99
N SER A 449 23.04 -0.08 8.77
CA SER A 449 22.53 1.24 8.37
C SER A 449 23.36 1.90 7.28
N LYS A 450 24.64 1.51 7.16
CA LYS A 450 25.58 1.99 6.15
C LYS A 450 25.78 1.02 5.01
N SER A 451 25.30 -0.22 5.18
CA SER A 451 25.55 -1.32 4.24
C SER A 451 24.36 -1.48 3.31
N GLU A 452 24.65 -1.68 2.05
CA GLU A 452 23.66 -1.94 1.02
C GLU A 452 24.05 -3.15 0.18
N ILE A 453 23.04 -3.89 -0.30
CA ILE A 453 23.23 -5.05 -1.16
C ILE A 453 22.52 -4.86 -2.49
N TYR A 454 23.21 -5.08 -3.59
CA TYR A 454 22.65 -5.12 -4.93
C TYR A 454 22.36 -6.56 -5.33
N ILE A 455 21.12 -6.85 -5.64
CA ILE A 455 20.67 -8.10 -6.25
C ILE A 455 20.69 -7.86 -7.76
N VAL A 456 21.67 -8.45 -8.45
CA VAL A 456 21.98 -8.11 -9.84
C VAL A 456 21.60 -9.27 -10.76
N GLU A 457 20.93 -8.98 -11.86
CA GLU A 457 20.59 -9.96 -12.87
C GLU A 457 21.84 -10.36 -13.68
N GLY A 458 22.13 -11.67 -13.67
CA GLY A 458 23.18 -12.27 -14.48
C GLY A 458 24.61 -12.08 -13.98
N ASP A 459 25.49 -12.99 -14.40
CA ASP A 459 26.89 -12.98 -14.01
C ASP A 459 27.68 -11.85 -14.71
N SER A 460 27.27 -11.40 -15.91
CA SER A 460 27.92 -10.33 -16.66
C SER A 460 27.77 -8.98 -15.97
N ALA A 461 26.53 -8.57 -15.71
CA ALA A 461 26.23 -7.34 -14.99
C ALA A 461 26.77 -7.40 -13.55
N GLY A 462 26.65 -8.57 -12.90
CA GLY A 462 27.27 -8.83 -11.60
C GLY A 462 28.78 -8.59 -11.59
N GLY A 463 29.47 -8.98 -12.64
CA GLY A 463 30.91 -8.74 -12.81
C GLY A 463 31.29 -7.26 -12.95
N SER A 464 30.50 -6.48 -13.70
CA SER A 464 30.63 -5.02 -13.80
C SER A 464 30.34 -4.34 -12.46
N ALA A 465 29.26 -4.73 -11.79
CA ALA A 465 28.88 -4.21 -10.48
C ALA A 465 29.97 -4.48 -9.41
N VAL A 466 30.56 -5.66 -9.39
CA VAL A 466 31.68 -6.00 -8.47
C VAL A 466 32.87 -5.11 -8.68
N ARG A 467 33.21 -4.77 -9.93
CA ARG A 467 34.34 -3.89 -10.26
C ARG A 467 34.03 -2.42 -9.94
N GLY A 468 32.79 -1.97 -10.17
CA GLY A 468 32.40 -0.58 -9.97
C GLY A 468 32.06 -0.21 -8.54
N ARG A 469 31.63 -1.16 -7.71
CA ARG A 469 31.11 -0.92 -6.36
C ARG A 469 32.08 -0.24 -5.40
N ASN A 470 31.54 0.41 -4.37
CA ASN A 470 32.28 0.75 -3.18
C ASN A 470 32.40 -0.49 -2.27
N PRO A 471 33.60 -1.14 -2.14
CA PRO A 471 33.73 -2.35 -1.33
C PRO A 471 33.48 -2.15 0.17
N GLU A 472 33.54 -0.91 0.66
CA GLU A 472 33.33 -0.61 2.07
C GLU A 472 31.86 -0.83 2.48
N THR A 473 30.92 -0.35 1.65
CA THR A 473 29.49 -0.30 2.01
C THR A 473 28.57 -1.10 1.09
N GLN A 474 29.04 -1.47 -0.12
CA GLN A 474 28.23 -2.12 -1.13
C GLN A 474 28.58 -3.60 -1.31
N ALA A 475 27.57 -4.47 -1.14
CA ALA A 475 27.66 -5.89 -1.45
C ALA A 475 26.94 -6.19 -2.77
N ILE A 476 27.40 -7.22 -3.51
CA ILE A 476 26.81 -7.67 -4.78
C ILE A 476 26.45 -9.14 -4.69
N LEU A 477 25.21 -9.47 -5.01
CA LEU A 477 24.72 -10.83 -5.16
C LEU A 477 24.16 -11.03 -6.58
N PRO A 478 24.91 -11.63 -7.51
CA PRO A 478 24.40 -11.95 -8.83
C PRO A 478 23.41 -13.12 -8.76
N LEU A 479 22.30 -13.01 -9.48
CA LEU A 479 21.31 -14.06 -9.66
C LEU A 479 21.46 -14.71 -11.02
N ARG A 480 21.34 -16.04 -11.10
CA ARG A 480 21.40 -16.80 -12.36
C ARG A 480 20.00 -17.08 -12.87
N GLY A 481 19.46 -16.15 -13.67
CA GLY A 481 18.14 -16.28 -14.28
C GLY A 481 16.98 -16.08 -13.31
N LYS A 482 15.79 -16.49 -13.75
CA LYS A 482 14.53 -16.32 -13.01
C LYS A 482 14.53 -17.19 -11.75
N ILE A 483 14.18 -16.60 -10.62
CA ILE A 483 13.96 -17.36 -9.37
C ILE A 483 12.64 -18.11 -9.43
N LEU A 484 12.45 -19.03 -8.48
CA LEU A 484 11.18 -19.74 -8.33
C LEU A 484 10.04 -18.75 -8.03
N ASN A 485 8.92 -18.90 -8.74
CA ASN A 485 7.70 -18.17 -8.42
C ASN A 485 7.09 -18.74 -7.13
N VAL A 486 7.24 -18.01 -6.03
CA VAL A 486 6.78 -18.45 -4.70
C VAL A 486 5.27 -18.31 -4.51
N GLU A 487 4.55 -17.62 -5.40
CA GLU A 487 3.09 -17.59 -5.40
C GLU A 487 2.50 -18.96 -5.75
N ARG A 488 3.22 -19.72 -6.58
CA ARG A 488 2.81 -21.08 -7.05
C ARG A 488 3.54 -22.22 -6.37
N ALA A 489 4.35 -21.92 -5.37
CA ALA A 489 5.20 -22.94 -4.75
C ALA A 489 5.12 -22.88 -3.23
N ARG A 490 5.05 -24.04 -2.62
CA ARG A 490 5.16 -24.16 -1.16
C ARG A 490 6.51 -23.66 -0.68
N LEU A 491 6.56 -23.25 0.58
CA LEU A 491 7.75 -22.73 1.24
C LEU A 491 8.93 -23.73 1.18
N ASP A 492 8.69 -25.03 1.26
CA ASP A 492 9.73 -26.07 1.15
C ASP A 492 10.43 -26.06 -0.20
N ARG A 493 9.68 -25.88 -1.31
CA ARG A 493 10.25 -25.71 -2.65
C ARG A 493 11.01 -24.39 -2.77
N ALA A 494 10.48 -23.28 -2.22
CA ALA A 494 11.19 -22.01 -2.18
C ALA A 494 12.52 -22.16 -1.45
N LEU A 495 12.53 -22.82 -0.30
CA LEU A 495 13.71 -23.10 0.51
C LEU A 495 14.71 -24.08 -0.15
N SER A 496 14.27 -24.91 -1.09
CA SER A 496 15.16 -25.78 -1.87
C SER A 496 15.81 -25.08 -3.06
N ASN A 497 15.31 -23.90 -3.46
CA ASN A 497 15.87 -23.10 -4.56
C ASN A 497 17.17 -22.43 -4.13
N THR A 498 18.25 -22.62 -4.90
CA THR A 498 19.59 -22.14 -4.55
C THR A 498 19.69 -20.61 -4.53
N GLU A 499 18.95 -19.90 -5.39
CA GLU A 499 18.95 -18.44 -5.45
C GLU A 499 18.22 -17.85 -4.23
N VAL A 500 17.08 -18.45 -3.85
CA VAL A 500 16.33 -18.07 -2.64
C VAL A 500 17.17 -18.32 -1.39
N GLN A 501 17.84 -19.46 -1.29
CA GLN A 501 18.76 -19.76 -0.17
C GLN A 501 19.91 -18.76 -0.09
N ALA A 502 20.47 -18.35 -1.24
CA ALA A 502 21.54 -17.37 -1.28
C ALA A 502 21.07 -16.01 -0.74
N MET A 503 19.86 -15.57 -1.09
CA MET A 503 19.26 -14.33 -0.58
C MET A 503 18.97 -14.40 0.92
N ILE A 504 18.36 -15.49 1.41
CA ILE A 504 18.08 -15.68 2.84
C ILE A 504 19.37 -15.60 3.65
N THR A 505 20.43 -16.26 3.15
CA THR A 505 21.73 -16.26 3.81
C THR A 505 22.41 -14.89 3.75
N ALA A 506 22.33 -14.21 2.61
CA ALA A 506 22.92 -12.88 2.44
C ALA A 506 22.22 -11.83 3.33
N PHE A 507 20.90 -11.81 3.39
CA PHE A 507 20.15 -10.85 4.21
C PHE A 507 20.30 -11.12 5.71
N GLY A 508 20.46 -12.38 6.11
CA GLY A 508 20.70 -12.76 7.50
C GLY A 508 19.49 -12.67 8.43
N ALA A 509 18.35 -12.20 7.92
CA ALA A 509 17.13 -11.92 8.69
C ALA A 509 16.18 -13.13 8.85
N GLY A 510 16.45 -14.25 8.16
CA GLY A 510 15.55 -15.41 8.15
C GLY A 510 14.46 -15.30 7.07
N ILE A 511 13.40 -16.10 7.23
CA ILE A 511 12.25 -16.14 6.30
C ILE A 511 11.01 -16.68 7.04
N GLY A 512 9.82 -16.16 6.72
CA GLY A 512 8.56 -16.57 7.35
C GLY A 512 8.53 -16.28 8.84
N GLU A 513 8.09 -17.23 9.66
CA GLU A 513 8.05 -17.09 11.14
C GLU A 513 9.42 -16.83 11.80
N ASP A 514 10.50 -17.31 11.19
CA ASP A 514 11.86 -17.09 11.69
C ASP A 514 12.43 -15.73 11.26
N PHE A 515 11.64 -14.93 10.54
CA PHE A 515 12.10 -13.63 10.04
C PHE A 515 12.22 -12.63 11.20
N ASN A 516 13.37 -11.96 11.27
CA ASN A 516 13.63 -10.90 12.23
C ASN A 516 14.37 -9.75 11.53
N VAL A 517 13.70 -8.62 11.36
CA VAL A 517 14.23 -7.44 10.67
C VAL A 517 15.46 -6.85 11.37
N GLU A 518 15.55 -6.93 12.70
CA GLU A 518 16.69 -6.43 13.47
C GLU A 518 18.00 -7.17 13.13
N LYS A 519 17.90 -8.38 12.58
CA LYS A 519 19.05 -9.18 12.12
C LYS A 519 19.42 -8.91 10.67
N ALA A 520 18.69 -8.01 9.99
CA ALA A 520 19.00 -7.66 8.60
C ALA A 520 20.40 -7.06 8.50
N ARG A 521 21.21 -7.62 7.60
CA ARG A 521 22.60 -7.20 7.42
C ARG A 521 22.74 -5.94 6.58
N TYR A 522 21.72 -5.57 5.84
CA TYR A 522 21.68 -4.42 4.95
C TYR A 522 20.35 -3.69 5.13
N HIS A 523 20.40 -2.39 5.43
CA HIS A 523 19.19 -1.55 5.47
C HIS A 523 18.86 -0.94 4.10
N LYS A 524 19.56 -1.38 3.05
CA LYS A 524 19.23 -1.02 1.69
C LYS A 524 19.47 -2.24 0.78
N ILE A 525 18.38 -2.77 0.26
CA ILE A 525 18.35 -3.90 -0.67
C ILE A 525 17.91 -3.36 -2.03
N VAL A 526 18.84 -3.30 -2.97
CA VAL A 526 18.61 -2.70 -4.29
C VAL A 526 18.44 -3.81 -5.32
N LEU A 527 17.27 -3.88 -5.93
CA LEU A 527 17.00 -4.78 -7.05
C LEU A 527 17.45 -4.10 -8.34
N MET A 528 18.41 -4.71 -9.02
CA MET A 528 19.03 -4.17 -10.22
C MET A 528 18.96 -5.21 -11.35
N ALA A 529 17.95 -5.06 -12.20
CA ALA A 529 17.64 -5.92 -13.34
C ALA A 529 17.73 -5.12 -14.65
N ASP A 530 17.82 -5.83 -15.76
CA ASP A 530 17.79 -5.25 -17.10
C ASP A 530 16.46 -4.51 -17.36
N ALA A 531 16.47 -3.52 -18.22
CA ALA A 531 15.28 -2.72 -18.54
C ALA A 531 14.29 -3.45 -19.47
N ASP A 532 14.57 -4.70 -19.84
CA ASP A 532 13.73 -5.52 -20.71
C ASP A 532 12.60 -6.26 -19.97
N VAL A 533 11.78 -7.00 -20.71
CA VAL A 533 10.64 -7.76 -20.16
C VAL A 533 11.08 -8.89 -19.21
N ASP A 534 12.26 -9.46 -19.41
CA ASP A 534 12.79 -10.53 -18.56
C ASP A 534 13.26 -9.96 -17.21
N GLY A 535 13.97 -8.82 -17.23
CA GLY A 535 14.39 -8.12 -16.01
C GLY A 535 13.22 -7.62 -15.18
N GLN A 536 12.16 -7.11 -15.82
CA GLN A 536 10.93 -6.74 -15.12
C GLN A 536 10.24 -7.95 -14.49
N HIS A 537 10.25 -9.11 -15.16
CA HIS A 537 9.72 -10.35 -14.59
C HIS A 537 10.58 -10.82 -13.40
N ILE A 538 11.89 -10.75 -13.48
CA ILE A 538 12.80 -11.08 -12.36
C ILE A 538 12.52 -10.16 -11.16
N THR A 539 12.40 -8.87 -11.40
CA THR A 539 12.03 -7.89 -10.37
C THR A 539 10.70 -8.24 -9.70
N THR A 540 9.68 -8.59 -10.48
CA THR A 540 8.38 -9.01 -9.96
C THR A 540 8.46 -10.29 -9.12
N LEU A 541 9.25 -11.29 -9.56
CA LEU A 541 9.49 -12.51 -8.77
C LEU A 541 10.19 -12.22 -7.44
N LEU A 542 11.17 -11.30 -7.44
CA LEU A 542 11.88 -10.88 -6.24
C LEU A 542 10.94 -10.14 -5.27
N LEU A 543 10.14 -9.20 -5.78
CA LEU A 543 9.13 -8.50 -5.00
C LEU A 543 8.10 -9.46 -4.42
N THR A 544 7.66 -10.47 -5.18
CA THR A 544 6.76 -11.52 -4.69
C THR A 544 7.38 -12.28 -3.51
N LEU A 545 8.64 -12.67 -3.61
CA LEU A 545 9.35 -13.33 -2.51
C LEU A 545 9.44 -12.45 -1.27
N LEU A 546 9.82 -11.19 -1.45
CA LEU A 546 9.96 -10.22 -0.34
C LEU A 546 8.60 -9.95 0.31
N PHE A 547 7.57 -9.74 -0.49
CA PHE A 547 6.21 -9.50 0.01
C PHE A 547 5.64 -10.69 0.78
N ARG A 548 5.80 -11.92 0.24
CA ARG A 548 5.21 -13.13 0.86
C ARG A 548 5.95 -13.60 2.11
N TYR A 549 7.26 -13.48 2.16
CA TYR A 549 8.06 -14.13 3.19
C TYR A 549 9.02 -13.22 3.97
N MET A 550 9.22 -11.99 3.53
CA MET A 550 10.16 -11.03 4.15
C MET A 550 9.56 -9.61 4.18
N ARG A 551 8.24 -9.54 4.30
CA ARG A 551 7.44 -8.31 4.23
C ARG A 551 7.96 -7.16 5.10
N PRO A 552 8.46 -7.38 6.35
CA PRO A 552 9.01 -6.30 7.14
C PRO A 552 10.21 -5.56 6.51
N LEU A 553 10.90 -6.12 5.51
CA LEU A 553 11.92 -5.38 4.76
C LEU A 553 11.32 -4.26 3.91
N ILE A 554 10.13 -4.47 3.36
CA ILE A 554 9.39 -3.45 2.60
C ILE A 554 8.82 -2.41 3.56
N GLU A 555 8.19 -2.84 4.64
CA GLU A 555 7.57 -1.99 5.66
C GLU A 555 8.57 -1.04 6.32
N ASN A 556 9.80 -1.50 6.56
CA ASN A 556 10.89 -0.66 7.09
C ASN A 556 11.61 0.18 6.01
N GLY A 557 11.12 0.15 4.76
CA GLY A 557 11.67 0.94 3.67
C GLY A 557 13.08 0.52 3.22
N TYR A 558 13.44 -0.76 3.38
CA TYR A 558 14.78 -1.25 3.02
C TYR A 558 14.89 -1.72 1.57
N VAL A 559 13.80 -1.80 0.82
CA VAL A 559 13.77 -2.32 -0.55
C VAL A 559 13.72 -1.19 -1.57
N TYR A 560 14.58 -1.25 -2.58
CA TYR A 560 14.71 -0.24 -3.62
C TYR A 560 14.84 -0.89 -5.00
N LEU A 561 14.38 -0.17 -6.03
CA LEU A 561 14.62 -0.49 -7.43
C LEU A 561 15.68 0.47 -7.98
N ALA A 562 16.74 -0.06 -8.57
CA ALA A 562 17.70 0.74 -9.30
C ALA A 562 17.06 1.31 -10.57
N GLN A 563 17.44 2.53 -10.93
CA GLN A 563 17.01 3.20 -12.14
C GLN A 563 18.21 3.46 -13.03
N PRO A 564 18.67 2.47 -13.83
CA PRO A 564 19.75 2.69 -14.80
C PRO A 564 19.25 3.57 -15.95
N PRO A 565 20.12 4.35 -16.61
CA PRO A 565 19.74 5.16 -17.76
C PRO A 565 19.41 4.27 -18.98
N LEU A 566 18.48 4.73 -19.81
CA LEU A 566 18.14 4.07 -21.08
C LEU A 566 19.07 4.47 -22.23
N TYR A 567 19.62 5.69 -22.18
CA TYR A 567 20.48 6.22 -23.25
C TYR A 567 21.69 6.93 -22.71
N ARG A 568 22.79 6.83 -23.46
CA ARG A 568 23.98 7.66 -23.35
C ARG A 568 24.13 8.51 -24.62
N ILE A 569 24.15 9.83 -24.44
CA ILE A 569 24.40 10.79 -25.51
C ILE A 569 25.90 11.16 -25.48
N LYS A 570 26.60 10.82 -26.53
CA LYS A 570 28.08 11.01 -26.64
C LYS A 570 28.34 12.32 -27.35
N TRP A 571 28.55 13.38 -26.61
CA TRP A 571 28.99 14.65 -27.17
C TRP A 571 30.49 14.58 -27.57
N SER A 572 30.85 15.13 -28.74
CA SER A 572 32.26 15.16 -29.18
C SER A 572 33.07 16.28 -28.54
N ASN A 573 32.40 17.31 -27.99
CA ASN A 573 33.04 18.49 -27.41
C ASN A 573 32.54 18.81 -25.99
N ALA A 574 31.87 17.87 -25.35
CA ALA A 574 31.36 18.00 -23.96
C ALA A 574 31.31 16.62 -23.28
N ALA A 575 31.08 16.59 -21.97
CA ALA A 575 30.83 15.37 -21.22
C ALA A 575 29.59 14.65 -21.76
N HIS A 576 29.58 13.31 -21.65
CA HIS A 576 28.42 12.53 -22.03
C HIS A 576 27.26 12.82 -21.14
N SER A 577 26.03 12.72 -21.71
CA SER A 577 24.78 12.85 -20.94
C SER A 577 24.09 11.51 -20.86
N TYR A 578 23.59 11.15 -19.67
CA TYR A 578 22.76 9.96 -19.45
C TYR A 578 21.32 10.40 -19.29
N VAL A 579 20.39 9.71 -19.94
CA VAL A 579 18.97 10.06 -19.91
C VAL A 579 18.11 8.81 -19.73
N TYR A 580 16.94 8.99 -19.12
CA TYR A 580 16.11 7.91 -18.57
C TYR A 580 14.81 7.69 -19.34
N SER A 581 14.52 8.52 -20.36
CA SER A 581 13.34 8.38 -21.22
C SER A 581 13.61 8.88 -22.63
N ASP A 582 12.76 8.47 -23.59
CA ASP A 582 12.81 8.97 -24.98
C ASP A 582 12.60 10.48 -25.02
N ARG A 583 11.67 11.00 -24.25
CA ARG A 583 11.39 12.42 -24.15
C ARG A 583 12.60 13.20 -23.65
N GLU A 584 13.21 12.73 -22.56
CA GLU A 584 14.40 13.36 -21.97
C GLU A 584 15.58 13.33 -22.96
N ARG A 585 15.73 12.22 -23.73
CA ARG A 585 16.71 12.12 -24.81
C ARG A 585 16.54 13.23 -25.84
N ASP A 586 15.33 13.40 -26.36
CA ASP A 586 15.02 14.36 -27.42
C ASP A 586 15.17 15.81 -26.92
N GLU A 587 14.75 16.08 -25.67
CA GLU A 587 14.92 17.40 -25.03
C GLU A 587 16.42 17.68 -24.77
N THR A 588 17.19 16.71 -24.27
CA THR A 588 18.64 16.86 -24.03
C THR A 588 19.41 17.10 -25.32
N ILE A 589 19.07 16.37 -26.40
CA ILE A 589 19.69 16.58 -27.71
C ILE A 589 19.37 18.01 -28.21
N LYS A 590 18.14 18.45 -28.11
CA LYS A 590 17.71 19.79 -28.53
C LYS A 590 18.45 20.89 -27.76
N MET A 591 18.55 20.76 -26.44
CA MET A 591 19.27 21.70 -25.60
C MET A 591 20.78 21.69 -25.85
N GLY A 592 21.36 20.51 -26.01
CA GLY A 592 22.80 20.37 -26.31
C GLY A 592 23.20 21.03 -27.61
N LEU A 593 22.43 20.82 -28.68
CA LEU A 593 22.66 21.47 -29.98
C LEU A 593 22.48 23.00 -29.88
N ALA A 594 21.52 23.51 -29.12
CA ALA A 594 21.36 24.93 -28.87
C ALA A 594 22.55 25.53 -28.12
N ASN A 595 23.21 24.75 -27.26
CA ASN A 595 24.39 25.13 -26.50
C ASN A 595 25.73 24.84 -27.28
N ASN A 596 25.68 24.66 -28.60
CA ASN A 596 26.83 24.37 -29.45
C ASN A 596 27.55 23.05 -29.14
N GLN A 597 26.89 22.08 -28.48
CA GLN A 597 27.40 20.73 -28.34
C GLN A 597 27.29 20.01 -29.70
N ARG A 598 28.23 19.12 -29.97
CA ARG A 598 28.30 18.41 -31.25
C ARG A 598 27.97 16.94 -31.05
N LEU A 599 26.85 16.49 -31.65
CA LEU A 599 26.48 15.09 -31.68
C LEU A 599 27.13 14.40 -32.87
N PRO A 600 27.99 13.35 -32.70
CA PRO A 600 28.51 12.56 -33.80
C PRO A 600 27.39 11.96 -34.66
N LYS A 601 27.55 11.92 -35.96
CA LYS A 601 26.56 11.33 -36.90
C LYS A 601 26.45 9.80 -36.74
N GLU A 602 27.57 9.17 -36.38
CA GLU A 602 27.62 7.74 -36.09
C GLU A 602 27.89 7.53 -34.62
N ASN A 603 27.17 6.60 -34.01
CA ASN A 603 27.27 6.23 -32.59
C ASN A 603 27.14 7.37 -31.56
N GLY A 604 26.51 8.50 -31.93
CA GLY A 604 26.31 9.64 -31.04
C GLY A 604 25.29 9.35 -29.92
N ILE A 605 24.38 8.41 -30.15
CA ILE A 605 23.37 7.96 -29.17
C ILE A 605 23.53 6.46 -28.99
N GLN A 606 23.81 6.03 -27.79
CA GLN A 606 23.84 4.62 -27.40
C GLN A 606 22.63 4.31 -26.56
N ARG A 607 21.82 3.31 -26.97
CA ARG A 607 20.73 2.75 -26.16
C ARG A 607 21.29 1.56 -25.39
N TYR A 608 21.01 1.52 -24.10
CA TYR A 608 21.30 0.37 -23.26
C TYR A 608 20.09 -0.57 -23.23
N LYS A 609 20.27 -1.81 -23.64
CA LYS A 609 19.24 -2.86 -23.58
C LYS A 609 19.34 -3.67 -22.29
N GLY A 610 20.52 -3.72 -21.70
CA GLY A 610 20.76 -4.40 -20.44
C GLY A 610 22.00 -3.86 -19.72
N LEU A 611 22.08 -4.13 -18.42
CA LEU A 611 23.18 -3.73 -17.54
C LEU A 611 24.53 -4.30 -17.97
N GLY A 612 24.52 -5.44 -18.68
CA GLY A 612 25.70 -6.07 -19.21
C GLY A 612 26.40 -5.29 -20.34
N GLU A 613 25.71 -4.29 -20.93
CA GLU A 613 26.26 -3.40 -21.96
C GLU A 613 27.01 -2.20 -21.36
N MET A 614 26.81 -1.96 -20.05
CA MET A 614 27.51 -0.89 -19.33
C MET A 614 28.83 -1.37 -18.80
N ASP A 615 29.89 -0.55 -18.99
CA ASP A 615 31.13 -0.80 -18.30
C ASP A 615 31.00 -0.47 -16.80
N TYR A 616 31.99 -0.89 -16.00
CA TYR A 616 31.91 -0.74 -14.56
C TYR A 616 31.91 0.74 -14.08
N THR A 617 32.52 1.64 -14.88
CA THR A 617 32.59 3.07 -14.58
C THR A 617 31.24 3.72 -14.86
N GLU A 618 30.62 3.40 -16.01
CA GLU A 618 29.28 3.86 -16.37
C GLU A 618 28.24 3.40 -15.35
N LEU A 619 28.29 2.12 -14.95
CA LEU A 619 27.38 1.55 -13.97
C LEU A 619 27.55 2.21 -12.59
N TRP A 620 28.78 2.53 -12.19
CA TRP A 620 29.05 3.29 -10.98
C TRP A 620 28.42 4.68 -11.06
N GLU A 621 28.84 5.48 -12.03
CA GLU A 621 28.47 6.88 -12.17
C GLU A 621 26.95 7.12 -12.29
N THR A 622 26.22 6.16 -12.86
CA THR A 622 24.78 6.35 -13.15
C THR A 622 23.85 5.65 -12.17
N THR A 623 24.30 4.51 -11.58
CA THR A 623 23.37 3.60 -10.89
C THR A 623 23.82 3.21 -9.50
N MET A 624 25.11 3.26 -9.18
CA MET A 624 25.64 2.76 -7.92
C MET A 624 26.23 3.86 -7.02
N ASP A 625 26.68 4.97 -7.57
CA ASP A 625 27.21 6.10 -6.79
C ASP A 625 26.11 6.74 -5.93
N PRO A 626 26.23 6.71 -4.59
CA PRO A 626 25.23 7.28 -3.69
C PRO A 626 24.88 8.75 -3.95
N ASP A 627 25.83 9.53 -4.47
CA ASP A 627 25.68 10.97 -4.70
C ASP A 627 24.94 11.30 -6.01
N HIS A 628 24.90 10.35 -6.98
CA HIS A 628 24.35 10.62 -8.32
C HIS A 628 23.23 9.67 -8.75
N ARG A 629 23.12 8.50 -8.14
CA ARG A 629 22.12 7.48 -8.51
C ARG A 629 20.70 7.88 -8.14
N THR A 630 19.76 7.39 -8.92
CA THR A 630 18.32 7.43 -8.58
C THR A 630 17.87 6.04 -8.15
N LEU A 631 17.26 5.95 -6.95
CA LEU A 631 16.64 4.74 -6.44
C LEU A 631 15.17 4.99 -6.18
N LEU A 632 14.31 4.10 -6.67
CA LEU A 632 12.89 4.10 -6.36
C LEU A 632 12.66 3.21 -5.13
N GLN A 633 12.23 3.79 -4.01
CA GLN A 633 11.88 3.03 -2.81
C GLN A 633 10.58 2.27 -3.04
N VAL A 634 10.58 0.99 -2.70
CA VAL A 634 9.36 0.18 -2.72
C VAL A 634 8.58 0.45 -1.44
N THR A 635 7.37 0.99 -1.60
CA THR A 635 6.43 1.24 -0.50
C THR A 635 5.21 0.33 -0.63
N MET A 636 4.51 0.14 0.46
CA MET A 636 3.27 -0.63 0.51
C MET A 636 2.21 0.20 1.21
N ASP A 637 1.27 0.70 0.42
CA ASP A 637 0.21 1.58 0.92
C ASP A 637 -1.04 0.77 1.33
N ASP A 638 -1.33 -0.31 0.62
CA ASP A 638 -2.43 -1.23 0.88
C ASP A 638 -1.98 -2.68 0.67
N ALA A 639 -1.93 -3.42 1.78
CA ALA A 639 -1.51 -4.82 1.77
C ALA A 639 -2.52 -5.73 1.06
N ALA A 640 -3.81 -5.41 1.10
CA ALA A 640 -4.84 -6.19 0.42
C ALA A 640 -4.78 -5.99 -1.10
N ALA A 641 -4.62 -4.74 -1.55
CA ALA A 641 -4.42 -4.43 -2.96
C ALA A 641 -3.12 -5.06 -3.49
N ALA A 642 -2.02 -4.99 -2.73
CA ALA A 642 -0.76 -5.63 -3.09
C ALA A 642 -0.90 -7.16 -3.20
N ASP A 643 -1.56 -7.81 -2.22
CA ASP A 643 -1.83 -9.24 -2.24
C ASP A 643 -2.64 -9.65 -3.49
N GLN A 644 -3.66 -8.89 -3.84
CA GLN A 644 -4.48 -9.12 -5.02
C GLN A 644 -3.65 -8.98 -6.31
N ILE A 645 -2.84 -7.93 -6.43
CA ILE A 645 -1.98 -7.70 -7.60
C ILE A 645 -0.98 -8.84 -7.76
N PHE A 646 -0.29 -9.28 -6.69
CA PHE A 646 0.63 -10.40 -6.77
C PHE A 646 -0.09 -11.70 -7.15
N SER A 647 -1.27 -11.95 -6.61
CA SER A 647 -2.07 -13.13 -6.95
C SER A 647 -2.53 -13.12 -8.41
N VAL A 648 -2.92 -11.98 -8.97
CA VAL A 648 -3.29 -11.84 -10.39
C VAL A 648 -2.06 -12.00 -11.29
N LEU A 649 -0.98 -11.27 -11.01
CA LEU A 649 0.20 -11.25 -11.88
C LEU A 649 1.01 -12.56 -11.81
N MET A 650 1.14 -13.15 -10.63
CA MET A 650 2.03 -14.25 -10.36
C MET A 650 1.30 -15.57 -10.09
N GLY A 651 -0.02 -15.55 -9.87
CA GLY A 651 -0.88 -16.72 -9.66
C GLY A 651 -1.05 -17.59 -10.91
N GLU A 652 -1.88 -18.62 -10.81
CA GLU A 652 -2.07 -19.61 -11.90
C GLU A 652 -3.01 -19.12 -13.01
N ASP A 653 -3.89 -18.14 -12.70
CA ASP A 653 -4.89 -17.67 -13.65
C ASP A 653 -4.30 -16.80 -14.76
N VAL A 654 -4.29 -17.36 -15.97
CA VAL A 654 -3.77 -16.67 -17.17
C VAL A 654 -4.75 -15.61 -17.67
N GLU A 655 -6.06 -15.83 -17.52
CA GLU A 655 -7.09 -14.93 -18.05
C GLU A 655 -7.16 -13.62 -17.26
N SER A 656 -7.19 -13.69 -15.94
CA SER A 656 -7.14 -12.50 -15.08
C SER A 656 -5.86 -11.68 -15.33
N ARG A 657 -4.72 -12.36 -15.51
CA ARG A 657 -3.46 -11.69 -15.86
C ARG A 657 -3.53 -11.01 -17.22
N ARG A 658 -4.10 -11.67 -18.22
CA ARG A 658 -4.28 -11.09 -19.56
C ARG A 658 -5.16 -9.84 -19.48
N ASN A 659 -6.30 -9.94 -18.80
CA ASN A 659 -7.23 -8.83 -18.63
C ASN A 659 -6.57 -7.65 -17.90
N PHE A 660 -5.82 -7.92 -16.82
CA PHE A 660 -5.06 -6.89 -16.11
C PHE A 660 -4.05 -6.19 -17.03
N ILE A 661 -3.26 -6.95 -17.80
CA ILE A 661 -2.28 -6.39 -18.75
C ILE A 661 -2.97 -5.56 -19.82
N GLN A 662 -4.11 -6.02 -20.38
CA GLN A 662 -4.85 -5.27 -21.40
C GLN A 662 -5.43 -3.97 -20.86
N GLN A 663 -5.99 -3.99 -19.65
CA GLN A 663 -6.56 -2.81 -19.00
C GLN A 663 -5.51 -1.76 -18.67
N ASN A 664 -4.31 -2.18 -18.26
CA ASN A 664 -3.22 -1.30 -17.87
C ASN A 664 -2.18 -1.07 -18.99
N ALA A 665 -2.42 -1.55 -20.21
CA ALA A 665 -1.47 -1.42 -21.32
C ALA A 665 -1.15 0.04 -21.69
N LYS A 666 -2.07 0.97 -21.45
CA LYS A 666 -1.88 2.40 -21.71
C LYS A 666 -0.92 3.08 -20.73
N ASP A 667 -0.75 2.49 -19.53
CA ASP A 667 0.08 3.04 -18.45
C ASP A 667 1.54 2.55 -18.53
N VAL A 668 1.82 1.63 -19.44
CA VAL A 668 3.18 1.12 -19.66
C VAL A 668 4.02 2.17 -20.35
N ARG A 669 4.95 2.76 -19.59
CA ARG A 669 5.85 3.82 -20.08
C ARG A 669 7.06 3.31 -20.85
N PHE A 670 7.40 2.04 -20.71
CA PHE A 670 8.62 1.42 -21.26
C PHE A 670 8.31 -0.01 -21.73
N LEU A 671 7.91 -0.16 -22.99
CA LEU A 671 7.90 -1.45 -23.67
C LEU A 671 9.05 -1.42 -24.68
N ASP A 672 10.05 -2.25 -24.48
CA ASP A 672 11.01 -2.60 -25.54
C ASP A 672 10.36 -3.71 -26.37
N ILE A 673 9.78 -3.33 -27.53
CA ILE A 673 9.15 -4.24 -28.47
C ILE A 673 10.20 -4.63 -29.52
#